data_d70b66f47b0f501d52bcf5b9a934a140
#
_entry.id   d70b66f47b0f501d52bcf5b9a934a140
#
_cell.length_a   1.000
_cell.length_b   1.000
_cell.length_c   1.000
_cell.angle_alpha   90.00
_cell.angle_beta   90.00
_cell.angle_gamma   90.00
#
_symmetry.space_group_name_H-M   'P 1'
#
loop_
_entity.id
_entity.type
_entity.pdbx_description
1 polymer ?
#
loop_
_entity_poly.entity_id
_entity_poly.type
_entity_poly.pdbx_seq_one_letter_code
_entity_poly.pdbx_strand_id
1 'polypeptide(L)'
;MYSLLIGLLLSLLCGIAGAQGTATWIWSPGDFEIWLSNRMQVQRVERDVAWPPFWRLYNHQPQVNFIRQVDLAAPEDVDITVEGIYNIAIDGQFVHGDQRRVRIPAGKHTINLQVVNGTSPPAILVQGRTIRSDASWSVGPRPGAPTANAAHWNLTSPDTPPSRYRLPTTEIPAVAVTRADGAVLVDFGRETTGFVKLKNLTGRGKITLYYGESKEEALSEQGAETLDRFTLADHRGDFVAPTSRAMRYVNIRFDEGVHVDDVALLYEYLPVAHRGAFRSSDDELNRIWDVAQRTLELNTREFFIDGVKRDHWVWSGDAVQAYLMNYYTFFDSDTVKRTTWALRGADPVDMHINTILDYSLYWFIGIRDYYEYTGDADFVKSVYPRMTTLMDFVLARRNANGMLEGLPGDWVFVDWADMPKDGELAVIQLLFARSLEAMADCAALAHDDAKAASYRRLAAELKTKIMATFWDPQRQLFVHGRKDGKIDPRVTRHPNMFALMFGYLDDAQAASVRRNVLTSDKVPKITTPYMRFYELAALAESGQQRYVTDQVKDYWGGMLRAGATCFWEQYDPKVEGAARYAMYGKPFGMSLCHAWGASPLYLLGKYYLGVKPTQSGYAAYVVEPDLGGLKWIDGKVPTPHGDIAVFADATTIRVTAVAGQGVLRFTSASVPRSDGGTIRKTGEHRYELPLEGGKTVTVSRTK
;
A
#
# COMPACT_ATOMS: atom_id res chain seq x y z
N MET A 1 -45.82 24.95 38.36
CA MET A 1 -44.49 25.31 37.89
C MET A 1 -43.35 24.48 38.53
N TYR A 2 -43.65 23.35 39.18
CA TYR A 2 -42.61 22.46 39.81
C TYR A 2 -42.51 21.08 39.13
N SER A 3 -43.33 20.78 38.15
CA SER A 3 -43.31 19.48 37.45
C SER A 3 -42.51 19.46 36.12
N LEU A 4 -41.98 20.60 35.67
CA LEU A 4 -41.18 20.69 34.43
C LEU A 4 -39.65 20.70 34.69
N LEU A 5 -39.20 20.85 35.93
CA LEU A 5 -37.75 20.85 36.25
C LEU A 5 -37.17 19.48 36.62
N ILE A 6 -38.02 18.47 36.89
CA ILE A 6 -37.57 17.10 37.20
C ILE A 6 -37.40 16.27 35.91
N GLY A 7 -38.08 16.64 34.83
CA GLY A 7 -37.96 16.00 33.53
C GLY A 7 -36.66 16.33 32.78
N LEU A 8 -36.01 17.47 33.09
CA LEU A 8 -34.75 17.91 32.42
C LEU A 8 -33.48 17.43 33.13
N LEU A 9 -33.55 16.98 34.37
CA LEU A 9 -32.41 16.43 35.10
C LEU A 9 -32.26 14.91 34.92
N LEU A 10 -33.29 14.21 34.46
CA LEU A 10 -33.18 12.77 34.13
C LEU A 10 -32.78 12.50 32.69
N SER A 11 -32.82 13.49 31.80
CA SER A 11 -32.36 13.36 30.43
C SER A 11 -30.87 13.69 30.23
N LEU A 12 -30.15 14.16 31.26
CA LEU A 12 -28.72 14.45 31.23
C LEU A 12 -27.84 13.35 31.86
N LEU A 13 -28.41 12.27 32.33
CA LEU A 13 -27.69 11.11 32.90
C LEU A 13 -27.75 9.85 32.03
N CYS A 14 -28.32 9.95 30.81
CA CYS A 14 -28.36 8.84 29.83
C CYS A 14 -27.46 9.11 28.58
N GLY A 15 -26.32 9.71 28.75
CA GLY A 15 -25.50 10.16 27.60
C GLY A 15 -24.01 9.94 27.72
N ILE A 16 -23.52 8.90 28.44
CA ILE A 16 -22.15 8.37 28.25
C ILE A 16 -22.22 6.83 28.47
N ALA A 17 -23.00 6.14 27.67
CA ALA A 17 -22.68 4.77 27.32
C ALA A 17 -21.75 4.91 26.09
N GLY A 18 -20.46 5.10 26.32
CA GLY A 18 -19.47 4.96 25.27
C GLY A 18 -19.73 3.65 24.55
N ALA A 19 -19.75 3.66 23.23
CA ALA A 19 -19.84 2.45 22.43
C ALA A 19 -18.78 1.47 22.96
N GLN A 20 -19.22 0.42 23.65
CA GLN A 20 -18.30 -0.57 24.22
C GLN A 20 -17.71 -1.32 23.03
N GLY A 21 -16.43 -1.06 22.71
CA GLY A 21 -15.72 -1.72 21.61
C GLY A 21 -15.81 -3.25 21.69
N THR A 22 -15.82 -3.90 20.55
CA THR A 22 -15.78 -5.36 20.47
C THR A 22 -14.38 -5.85 20.84
N ALA A 23 -14.27 -6.92 21.64
CA ALA A 23 -12.98 -7.57 21.91
C ALA A 23 -12.36 -8.08 20.60
N THR A 24 -11.06 -7.91 20.43
CA THR A 24 -10.31 -8.40 19.29
C THR A 24 -9.16 -9.28 19.73
N TRP A 25 -8.71 -10.20 18.88
CA TRP A 25 -7.43 -10.86 19.05
C TRP A 25 -6.32 -9.81 19.08
N ILE A 26 -5.39 -9.96 20.03
CA ILE A 26 -4.23 -9.09 20.20
C ILE A 26 -2.94 -9.91 20.25
N TRP A 27 -1.84 -9.30 19.78
CA TRP A 27 -0.50 -9.90 19.70
C TRP A 27 0.60 -8.85 19.93
N SER A 28 1.85 -9.28 19.99
CA SER A 28 2.99 -8.37 20.01
C SER A 28 3.15 -7.67 18.63
N PRO A 29 3.34 -6.34 18.59
CA PRO A 29 3.43 -5.59 17.35
C PRO A 29 4.45 -6.14 16.36
N GLY A 30 3.98 -6.44 15.16
CA GLY A 30 4.78 -6.98 14.05
C GLY A 30 4.85 -8.51 14.01
N ASP A 31 4.52 -9.24 15.08
CA ASP A 31 4.70 -10.70 15.12
C ASP A 31 3.74 -11.44 14.17
N PHE A 32 2.47 -11.02 14.12
CA PHE A 32 1.50 -11.60 13.19
C PHE A 32 1.88 -11.32 11.73
N GLU A 33 2.30 -10.10 11.46
CA GLU A 33 2.66 -9.65 10.13
C GLU A 33 3.93 -10.35 9.61
N ILE A 34 4.93 -10.54 10.46
CA ILE A 34 6.14 -11.33 10.15
C ILE A 34 5.77 -12.78 9.84
N TRP A 35 4.96 -13.41 10.70
CA TRP A 35 4.52 -14.78 10.51
C TRP A 35 3.71 -14.95 9.22
N LEU A 36 2.76 -14.06 8.95
CA LEU A 36 1.92 -14.10 7.76
C LEU A 36 2.74 -13.87 6.48
N SER A 37 3.71 -12.94 6.50
CA SER A 37 4.63 -12.69 5.39
C SER A 37 5.49 -13.91 5.10
N ASN A 38 6.06 -14.55 6.12
CA ASN A 38 6.83 -15.79 5.95
C ASN A 38 6.00 -16.90 5.31
N ARG A 39 4.74 -17.03 5.72
CA ARG A 39 3.82 -18.01 5.17
C ARG A 39 3.51 -17.75 3.69
N MET A 40 3.39 -16.47 3.27
CA MET A 40 3.24 -16.12 1.85
C MET A 40 4.50 -16.45 1.05
N GLN A 41 5.67 -16.09 1.56
CA GLN A 41 6.94 -16.23 0.84
C GLN A 41 7.30 -17.68 0.53
N VAL A 42 6.96 -18.62 1.42
CA VAL A 42 7.19 -20.06 1.17
C VAL A 42 6.19 -20.69 0.20
N GLN A 43 5.15 -19.96 -0.20
CA GLN A 43 4.13 -20.41 -1.17
C GLN A 43 4.43 -19.95 -2.60
N ARG A 44 5.66 -19.57 -2.89
CA ARG A 44 6.07 -19.20 -4.23
C ARG A 44 5.84 -20.33 -5.23
N VAL A 45 5.34 -20.00 -6.42
CA VAL A 45 4.64 -20.96 -7.27
C VAL A 45 5.08 -20.94 -8.74
N GLU A 46 6.08 -20.13 -9.06
CA GLU A 46 6.59 -20.07 -10.42
C GLU A 46 7.35 -21.34 -10.79
N ARG A 47 7.30 -21.68 -12.07
CA ARG A 47 8.02 -22.83 -12.63
C ARG A 47 9.52 -22.71 -12.34
N ASP A 48 10.11 -23.81 -11.90
CA ASP A 48 11.54 -23.97 -11.65
C ASP A 48 12.11 -23.00 -10.57
N VAL A 49 11.23 -22.39 -9.81
CA VAL A 49 11.60 -21.58 -8.64
C VAL A 49 11.11 -22.28 -7.38
N ALA A 50 11.98 -23.04 -6.75
CA ALA A 50 11.67 -23.81 -5.52
C ALA A 50 12.58 -23.41 -4.37
N TRP A 51 13.06 -22.16 -4.35
CA TRP A 51 13.98 -21.70 -3.32
C TRP A 51 13.39 -20.51 -2.54
N PRO A 52 13.75 -20.44 -1.24
CA PRO A 52 13.28 -19.34 -0.39
C PRO A 52 13.79 -17.99 -0.90
N PRO A 53 13.22 -16.88 -0.45
CA PRO A 53 13.71 -15.54 -0.76
C PRO A 53 15.20 -15.43 -0.40
N PHE A 54 15.94 -14.61 -1.13
CA PHE A 54 17.37 -14.39 -0.94
C PHE A 54 17.69 -13.48 0.25
N TRP A 55 16.68 -12.89 0.90
CA TRP A 55 16.82 -12.14 2.14
C TRP A 55 16.40 -12.97 3.35
N ARG A 56 16.73 -12.47 4.53
CA ARG A 56 16.42 -13.13 5.79
C ARG A 56 14.92 -13.17 6.07
N LEU A 57 14.44 -14.34 6.49
CA LEU A 57 13.13 -14.48 7.11
C LEU A 57 13.26 -14.25 8.61
N TYR A 58 12.44 -13.35 9.16
CA TYR A 58 12.36 -13.08 10.59
C TYR A 58 11.35 -14.02 11.25
N ASN A 59 11.55 -14.29 12.54
CA ASN A 59 10.62 -15.08 13.34
C ASN A 59 9.81 -14.15 14.27
N HIS A 60 8.57 -14.53 14.55
CA HIS A 60 7.80 -13.94 15.64
C HIS A 60 8.40 -14.31 17.01
N GLN A 61 8.05 -13.56 18.05
CA GLN A 61 8.44 -13.89 19.41
C GLN A 61 7.70 -15.14 19.89
N PRO A 62 8.39 -16.20 20.35
CA PRO A 62 7.72 -17.42 20.79
C PRO A 62 7.06 -17.28 22.16
N GLN A 63 7.35 -16.22 22.91
CA GLN A 63 6.80 -15.96 24.23
C GLN A 63 6.45 -14.47 24.37
N VAL A 64 5.22 -14.21 24.79
CA VAL A 64 4.69 -12.85 25.02
C VAL A 64 3.93 -12.81 26.34
N ASN A 65 4.14 -11.74 27.12
CA ASN A 65 3.34 -11.39 28.29
C ASN A 65 2.34 -10.29 27.88
N PHE A 66 1.07 -10.54 28.13
CA PHE A 66 -0.03 -9.58 27.92
C PHE A 66 -0.46 -9.07 29.29
N ILE A 67 -0.35 -7.76 29.51
CA ILE A 67 -0.53 -7.13 30.82
C ILE A 67 -1.64 -6.09 30.73
N ARG A 68 -2.59 -6.14 31.68
CA ARG A 68 -3.67 -5.17 31.81
C ARG A 68 -3.84 -4.75 33.27
N GLN A 69 -3.86 -3.45 33.51
CA GLN A 69 -4.31 -2.90 34.78
C GLN A 69 -5.81 -2.56 34.68
N VAL A 70 -6.56 -2.95 35.68
CA VAL A 70 -8.00 -2.76 35.77
C VAL A 70 -8.38 -2.18 37.13
N ASP A 71 -9.50 -1.42 37.19
CA ASP A 71 -10.11 -0.94 38.43
C ASP A 71 -11.63 -1.24 38.33
N LEU A 72 -12.07 -2.26 39.04
CA LEU A 72 -13.41 -2.80 38.89
C LEU A 72 -14.30 -2.43 40.07
N ALA A 73 -15.46 -1.82 39.81
CA ALA A 73 -16.46 -1.53 40.82
C ALA A 73 -17.11 -2.80 41.43
N ALA A 74 -17.14 -3.90 40.68
CA ALA A 74 -17.68 -5.20 41.08
C ALA A 74 -16.87 -6.33 40.41
N PRO A 75 -16.88 -7.56 40.96
CA PRO A 75 -16.23 -8.69 40.33
C PRO A 75 -16.77 -8.95 38.93
N GLU A 76 -15.91 -9.38 38.02
CA GLU A 76 -16.25 -9.67 36.63
C GLU A 76 -15.68 -11.03 36.19
N ASP A 77 -16.53 -11.84 35.55
CA ASP A 77 -16.10 -13.05 34.88
C ASP A 77 -15.68 -12.73 33.45
N VAL A 78 -14.50 -13.19 33.02
CA VAL A 78 -13.96 -13.00 31.68
C VAL A 78 -13.73 -14.34 31.00
N ASP A 79 -14.10 -14.46 29.74
CA ASP A 79 -13.78 -15.61 28.91
C ASP A 79 -12.46 -15.33 28.17
N ILE A 80 -11.53 -16.30 28.23
CA ILE A 80 -10.17 -16.18 27.69
C ILE A 80 -9.96 -17.26 26.65
N THR A 81 -9.64 -16.84 25.42
CA THR A 81 -9.18 -17.72 24.34
C THR A 81 -7.73 -17.36 24.01
N VAL A 82 -6.87 -18.36 23.88
CA VAL A 82 -5.43 -18.18 23.68
C VAL A 82 -4.95 -19.00 22.49
N GLU A 83 -4.10 -18.41 21.69
CA GLU A 83 -3.33 -19.14 20.69
C GLU A 83 -1.95 -19.44 21.24
N GLY A 84 -1.81 -20.62 21.86
CA GLY A 84 -0.60 -21.08 22.53
C GLY A 84 -0.89 -21.78 23.87
N ILE A 85 0.17 -22.09 24.60
CA ILE A 85 0.14 -22.56 25.98
C ILE A 85 0.30 -21.34 26.88
N TYR A 86 -0.47 -21.23 27.94
CA TYR A 86 -0.46 -20.04 28.77
C TYR A 86 -0.63 -20.29 30.26
N ASN A 87 -0.19 -19.28 31.03
CA ASN A 87 -0.49 -19.10 32.42
C ASN A 87 -1.11 -17.72 32.61
N ILE A 88 -2.01 -17.63 33.60
CA ILE A 88 -2.59 -16.36 34.04
C ILE A 88 -2.23 -16.08 35.48
N ALA A 89 -1.86 -14.84 35.78
CA ALA A 89 -1.66 -14.35 37.13
C ALA A 89 -2.47 -13.07 37.36
N ILE A 90 -3.07 -12.93 38.55
CA ILE A 90 -3.72 -11.72 39.05
C ILE A 90 -2.88 -11.24 40.24
N ASP A 91 -2.37 -10.01 40.20
CA ASP A 91 -1.48 -9.42 41.21
C ASP A 91 -0.27 -10.32 41.56
N GLY A 92 0.27 -11.01 40.55
CA GLY A 92 1.39 -11.93 40.69
C GLY A 92 1.04 -13.33 41.22
N GLN A 93 -0.22 -13.58 41.57
CA GLN A 93 -0.70 -14.90 42.03
C GLN A 93 -1.26 -15.69 40.85
N PHE A 94 -0.74 -16.92 40.64
CA PHE A 94 -1.26 -17.76 39.56
C PHE A 94 -2.67 -18.26 39.85
N VAL A 95 -3.49 -18.20 38.78
CA VAL A 95 -4.84 -18.79 38.78
C VAL A 95 -4.73 -20.28 38.49
N HIS A 96 -5.29 -21.09 39.37
CA HIS A 96 -5.35 -22.54 39.22
C HIS A 96 -6.74 -23.01 38.81
N GLY A 97 -6.84 -24.11 38.10
CA GLY A 97 -8.09 -24.70 37.61
C GLY A 97 -8.39 -24.33 36.15
N ASP A 98 -9.68 -24.15 35.83
CA ASP A 98 -10.09 -23.74 34.46
C ASP A 98 -9.70 -22.29 34.20
N GLN A 99 -8.73 -22.09 33.35
CA GLN A 99 -8.25 -20.77 32.99
C GLN A 99 -9.01 -20.14 31.80
N ARG A 100 -9.97 -20.85 31.19
CA ARG A 100 -10.77 -20.31 30.07
C ARG A 100 -11.80 -19.30 30.55
N ARG A 101 -12.25 -19.45 31.80
CA ARG A 101 -13.17 -18.50 32.45
C ARG A 101 -12.64 -18.14 33.82
N VAL A 102 -12.29 -16.88 33.98
CA VAL A 102 -11.63 -16.38 35.17
C VAL A 102 -12.44 -15.27 35.80
N ARG A 103 -12.63 -15.34 37.12
CA ARG A 103 -13.27 -14.29 37.90
C ARG A 103 -12.23 -13.30 38.41
N ILE A 104 -12.32 -12.06 37.96
CA ILE A 104 -11.50 -10.97 38.44
C ILE A 104 -12.24 -10.28 39.60
N PRO A 105 -11.62 -10.13 40.79
CA PRO A 105 -12.25 -9.47 41.92
C PRO A 105 -12.57 -8.00 41.69
N ALA A 106 -13.37 -7.40 42.55
CA ALA A 106 -13.55 -5.94 42.58
C ALA A 106 -12.28 -5.27 43.11
N GLY A 107 -11.99 -4.05 42.63
CA GLY A 107 -10.81 -3.28 43.02
C GLY A 107 -9.77 -3.15 41.91
N LYS A 108 -8.58 -2.73 42.30
CA LYS A 108 -7.45 -2.53 41.38
C LYS A 108 -6.65 -3.81 41.27
N HIS A 109 -6.50 -4.31 40.04
CA HIS A 109 -5.78 -5.53 39.77
C HIS A 109 -4.88 -5.40 38.55
N THR A 110 -3.78 -6.15 38.55
CA THR A 110 -2.92 -6.35 37.40
C THR A 110 -3.13 -7.78 36.88
N ILE A 111 -3.65 -7.91 35.67
CA ILE A 111 -3.82 -9.19 34.97
C ILE A 111 -2.59 -9.41 34.09
N ASN A 112 -1.95 -10.56 34.16
CA ASN A 112 -0.84 -10.96 33.30
C ASN A 112 -1.11 -12.34 32.70
N LEU A 113 -1.19 -12.42 31.37
CA LEU A 113 -1.22 -13.67 30.63
C LEU A 113 0.16 -13.87 29.97
N GLN A 114 0.85 -14.90 30.38
CA GLN A 114 2.10 -15.34 29.73
C GLN A 114 1.75 -16.43 28.73
N VAL A 115 2.00 -16.17 27.45
CA VAL A 115 1.66 -17.09 26.35
C VAL A 115 2.92 -17.53 25.63
N VAL A 116 3.02 -18.83 25.34
CA VAL A 116 4.11 -19.45 24.57
C VAL A 116 3.53 -20.16 23.36
N ASN A 117 4.04 -19.85 22.18
CA ASN A 117 3.71 -20.53 20.93
C ASN A 117 4.90 -20.44 19.95
N GLY A 118 5.44 -21.57 19.54
CA GLY A 118 6.57 -21.62 18.60
C GLY A 118 6.16 -21.77 17.13
N THR A 119 4.88 -22.00 16.82
CA THR A 119 4.40 -22.27 15.46
C THR A 119 3.62 -21.12 14.84
N SER A 120 2.98 -20.31 15.67
CA SER A 120 2.28 -19.08 15.27
C SER A 120 2.44 -18.01 16.36
N PRO A 121 2.12 -16.74 16.08
CA PRO A 121 2.28 -15.69 17.09
C PRO A 121 1.47 -15.97 18.33
N PRO A 122 2.05 -15.85 19.54
CA PRO A 122 1.27 -15.82 20.77
C PRO A 122 0.18 -14.74 20.69
N ALA A 123 -1.08 -15.12 20.88
CA ALA A 123 -2.20 -14.18 20.80
C ALA A 123 -3.28 -14.53 21.83
N ILE A 124 -4.04 -13.52 22.25
CA ILE A 124 -5.16 -13.68 23.19
C ILE A 124 -6.40 -12.96 22.69
N LEU A 125 -7.57 -13.51 23.04
CA LEU A 125 -8.87 -12.87 22.94
C LEU A 125 -9.52 -12.95 24.34
N VAL A 126 -9.73 -11.80 24.98
CA VAL A 126 -10.36 -11.69 26.29
C VAL A 126 -11.70 -11.00 26.13
N GLN A 127 -12.78 -11.67 26.56
CA GLN A 127 -14.16 -11.24 26.38
C GLN A 127 -14.87 -11.15 27.73
N GLY A 128 -14.93 -9.96 28.28
CA GLY A 128 -15.69 -9.61 29.45
C GLY A 128 -16.64 -8.44 29.17
N ARG A 129 -17.33 -8.01 30.19
CA ARG A 129 -18.24 -6.86 30.12
C ARG A 129 -17.44 -5.56 29.99
N THR A 130 -16.43 -5.36 30.84
CA THR A 130 -15.54 -4.19 30.90
C THR A 130 -14.12 -4.55 30.53
N ILE A 131 -13.65 -5.75 30.85
CA ILE A 131 -12.32 -6.25 30.50
C ILE A 131 -12.38 -6.92 29.13
N ARG A 132 -11.76 -6.29 28.13
CA ARG A 132 -11.68 -6.78 26.76
C ARG A 132 -10.28 -6.65 26.22
N SER A 133 -9.91 -7.56 25.34
CA SER A 133 -8.64 -7.42 24.61
C SER A 133 -8.76 -6.38 23.50
N ASP A 134 -7.87 -5.40 23.53
CA ASP A 134 -7.74 -4.29 22.61
C ASP A 134 -6.32 -3.69 22.71
N ALA A 135 -6.03 -2.60 22.00
CA ALA A 135 -4.75 -1.90 22.02
C ALA A 135 -4.35 -1.31 23.39
N SER A 136 -5.22 -1.30 24.38
CA SER A 136 -4.91 -0.79 25.72
C SER A 136 -4.18 -1.81 26.62
N TRP A 137 -4.00 -3.05 26.14
CA TRP A 137 -3.13 -4.02 26.77
C TRP A 137 -1.67 -3.71 26.45
N SER A 138 -0.79 -3.87 27.42
CA SER A 138 0.65 -3.82 27.23
C SER A 138 1.19 -5.21 26.93
N VAL A 139 2.22 -5.29 26.07
CA VAL A 139 2.89 -6.55 25.70
C VAL A 139 4.40 -6.43 25.86
N GLY A 140 5.04 -7.53 26.20
CA GLY A 140 6.51 -7.60 26.31
C GLY A 140 7.00 -9.05 26.36
N PRO A 141 8.30 -9.29 26.06
CA PRO A 141 8.84 -10.66 25.99
C PRO A 141 8.93 -11.35 27.36
N ARG A 142 8.98 -10.56 28.43
CA ARG A 142 9.05 -11.05 29.82
C ARG A 142 8.49 -10.01 30.79
N PRO A 143 8.07 -10.40 32.00
CA PRO A 143 7.69 -9.44 33.05
C PRO A 143 8.79 -8.42 33.32
N GLY A 144 8.44 -7.13 33.41
CA GLY A 144 9.39 -6.03 33.65
C GLY A 144 10.25 -5.62 32.45
N ALA A 145 10.11 -6.27 31.28
CA ALA A 145 10.73 -5.79 30.06
C ALA A 145 9.99 -4.54 29.52
N PRO A 146 10.63 -3.73 28.67
CA PRO A 146 9.95 -2.63 27.98
C PRO A 146 8.67 -3.15 27.32
N THR A 147 7.56 -2.47 27.56
CA THR A 147 6.26 -2.86 27.05
C THR A 147 5.85 -1.92 25.92
N ALA A 148 5.20 -2.49 24.92
CA ALA A 148 4.49 -1.75 23.87
C ALA A 148 3.00 -1.96 24.05
N ASN A 149 2.17 -1.16 23.42
CA ASN A 149 0.75 -1.46 23.28
C ASN A 149 0.56 -2.67 22.36
N ALA A 150 -0.41 -3.52 22.68
CA ALA A 150 -0.73 -4.69 21.87
C ALA A 150 -1.19 -4.26 20.46
N ALA A 151 -0.76 -4.99 19.44
CA ALA A 151 -1.30 -4.88 18.12
C ALA A 151 -2.59 -5.71 17.99
N HIS A 152 -3.48 -5.27 17.13
CA HIS A 152 -4.72 -5.97 16.83
C HIS A 152 -5.15 -5.69 15.39
N TRP A 153 -6.03 -6.54 14.92
CA TRP A 153 -6.76 -6.30 13.68
C TRP A 153 -8.22 -6.72 13.90
N ASN A 154 -9.07 -6.58 12.90
CA ASN A 154 -10.51 -6.89 13.01
C ASN A 154 -10.79 -8.43 13.07
N LEU A 155 -10.11 -9.13 13.98
CA LEU A 155 -10.28 -10.54 14.28
C LEU A 155 -10.99 -10.65 15.64
N THR A 156 -12.28 -10.96 15.61
CA THR A 156 -13.14 -10.89 16.82
C THR A 156 -13.71 -12.25 17.26
N SER A 157 -13.61 -13.28 16.40
CA SER A 157 -14.15 -14.61 16.71
C SER A 157 -13.13 -15.50 17.43
N PRO A 158 -13.53 -16.19 18.52
CA PRO A 158 -12.70 -17.20 19.16
C PRO A 158 -12.27 -18.34 18.20
N ASP A 159 -13.12 -18.64 17.20
CA ASP A 159 -12.88 -19.75 16.26
C ASP A 159 -11.90 -19.39 15.14
N THR A 160 -11.57 -18.11 14.99
CA THR A 160 -10.66 -17.61 13.97
C THR A 160 -9.47 -16.86 14.57
N PRO A 161 -8.56 -17.56 15.27
CA PRO A 161 -7.32 -16.97 15.76
C PRO A 161 -6.44 -16.52 14.60
N PRO A 162 -5.42 -15.66 14.84
CA PRO A 162 -4.54 -15.14 13.79
C PRO A 162 -3.96 -16.20 12.86
N SER A 163 -3.59 -17.39 13.35
CA SER A 163 -3.05 -18.47 12.52
C SER A 163 -4.05 -19.08 11.52
N ARG A 164 -5.33 -18.89 11.77
CA ARG A 164 -6.40 -19.35 10.86
C ARG A 164 -6.87 -18.28 9.88
N TYR A 165 -6.24 -17.12 9.92
CA TYR A 165 -6.59 -16.07 8.97
C TYR A 165 -6.42 -16.56 7.52
N ARG A 166 -7.46 -16.28 6.71
CA ARG A 166 -7.54 -16.56 5.27
C ARG A 166 -8.33 -15.45 4.61
N LEU A 167 -7.96 -15.12 3.39
CA LEU A 167 -8.80 -14.27 2.54
C LEU A 167 -10.09 -15.01 2.19
N PRO A 168 -11.24 -14.31 2.13
CA PRO A 168 -12.49 -14.90 1.68
C PRO A 168 -12.43 -15.24 0.20
N THR A 169 -13.30 -16.18 -0.20
CA THR A 169 -13.48 -16.59 -1.59
C THR A 169 -14.93 -16.44 -2.03
N THR A 170 -15.13 -16.18 -3.31
CA THR A 170 -16.45 -16.25 -3.96
C THR A 170 -16.34 -17.00 -5.27
N GLU A 171 -17.32 -17.83 -5.59
CA GLU A 171 -17.31 -18.58 -6.85
C GLU A 171 -17.71 -17.66 -8.00
N ILE A 172 -16.88 -17.62 -9.06
CA ILE A 172 -17.17 -16.92 -10.30
C ILE A 172 -17.10 -17.91 -11.48
N PRO A 173 -18.03 -17.82 -12.46
CA PRO A 173 -18.02 -18.70 -13.63
C PRO A 173 -16.94 -18.28 -14.63
N ALA A 174 -16.54 -19.21 -15.49
CA ALA A 174 -15.82 -18.89 -16.70
C ALA A 174 -16.69 -18.06 -17.67
N VAL A 175 -16.06 -17.13 -18.39
CA VAL A 175 -16.72 -16.35 -19.45
C VAL A 175 -16.80 -17.16 -20.76
N ALA A 176 -15.76 -17.93 -21.04
CA ALA A 176 -15.73 -18.84 -22.20
C ALA A 176 -14.96 -20.12 -21.88
N VAL A 177 -15.45 -21.25 -22.42
CA VAL A 177 -14.83 -22.57 -22.31
C VAL A 177 -14.73 -23.17 -23.70
N THR A 178 -13.52 -23.45 -24.16
CA THR A 178 -13.24 -24.11 -25.43
C THR A 178 -12.71 -25.52 -25.16
N ARG A 179 -13.37 -26.53 -25.69
CA ARG A 179 -12.97 -27.93 -25.52
C ARG A 179 -12.35 -28.47 -26.82
N ALA A 180 -11.23 -29.16 -26.66
CA ALA A 180 -10.55 -29.90 -27.73
C ALA A 180 -10.12 -31.27 -27.18
N ASP A 181 -9.65 -32.18 -28.04
CA ASP A 181 -9.22 -33.51 -27.63
C ASP A 181 -8.17 -33.44 -26.49
N GLY A 182 -8.54 -33.97 -25.33
CA GLY A 182 -7.68 -34.02 -24.14
C GLY A 182 -7.35 -32.64 -23.49
N ALA A 183 -8.07 -31.57 -23.88
CA ALA A 183 -7.83 -30.24 -23.37
C ALA A 183 -9.09 -29.39 -23.16
N VAL A 184 -9.05 -28.50 -22.18
CA VAL A 184 -10.06 -27.46 -21.96
C VAL A 184 -9.34 -26.13 -21.72
N LEU A 185 -9.58 -25.16 -22.62
CA LEU A 185 -9.11 -23.78 -22.43
C LEU A 185 -10.27 -22.95 -21.88
N VAL A 186 -10.02 -22.31 -20.74
CA VAL A 186 -10.95 -21.44 -20.02
C VAL A 186 -10.48 -20.00 -20.07
N ASP A 187 -11.39 -19.05 -20.35
CA ASP A 187 -11.17 -17.61 -20.23
C ASP A 187 -12.11 -17.05 -19.14
N PHE A 188 -11.55 -16.39 -18.13
CA PHE A 188 -12.30 -15.67 -17.09
C PHE A 188 -12.63 -14.23 -17.49
N GLY A 189 -12.32 -13.83 -18.73
CA GLY A 189 -12.64 -12.51 -19.31
C GLY A 189 -11.69 -11.40 -18.92
N ARG A 190 -11.07 -11.48 -17.75
CA ARG A 190 -10.10 -10.51 -17.23
C ARG A 190 -9.17 -11.18 -16.24
N GLU A 191 -8.05 -10.50 -15.94
CA GLU A 191 -7.12 -10.95 -14.92
C GLU A 191 -7.82 -11.15 -13.58
N THR A 192 -7.48 -12.24 -12.91
CA THR A 192 -8.07 -12.67 -11.64
C THR A 192 -7.09 -13.53 -10.83
N THR A 193 -7.44 -13.85 -9.59
CA THR A 193 -6.65 -14.72 -8.71
C THR A 193 -7.57 -15.60 -7.86
N GLY A 194 -7.17 -16.84 -7.61
CA GLY A 194 -7.97 -17.77 -6.81
C GLY A 194 -7.68 -19.23 -7.12
N PHE A 195 -8.57 -20.08 -6.68
CA PHE A 195 -8.45 -21.53 -6.77
C PHE A 195 -9.34 -22.05 -7.91
N VAL A 196 -8.76 -22.71 -8.90
CA VAL A 196 -9.55 -23.33 -9.98
C VAL A 196 -10.39 -24.46 -9.41
N LYS A 197 -11.68 -24.44 -9.70
CA LYS A 197 -12.65 -25.47 -9.32
C LYS A 197 -13.12 -26.22 -10.55
N LEU A 198 -12.84 -27.53 -10.59
CA LEU A 198 -13.30 -28.46 -11.60
C LEU A 198 -14.57 -29.12 -11.07
N LYS A 199 -15.72 -28.85 -11.72
CA LYS A 199 -17.03 -29.38 -11.30
C LYS A 199 -17.28 -30.74 -11.87
N ASN A 200 -17.82 -31.66 -11.06
CA ASN A 200 -18.12 -33.03 -11.42
C ASN A 200 -16.95 -33.73 -12.13
N LEU A 201 -15.73 -33.50 -11.60
CA LEU A 201 -14.54 -34.18 -12.10
C LEU A 201 -14.66 -35.68 -11.84
N THR A 202 -14.45 -36.51 -12.86
CA THR A 202 -14.49 -37.96 -12.74
C THR A 202 -13.33 -38.60 -13.49
N GLY A 203 -12.92 -39.79 -13.01
CA GLY A 203 -11.95 -40.64 -13.70
C GLY A 203 -10.66 -40.85 -12.93
N ARG A 204 -9.71 -41.47 -13.64
CA ARG A 204 -8.39 -41.83 -13.15
C ARG A 204 -7.34 -41.38 -14.16
N GLY A 205 -6.28 -40.72 -13.70
CA GLY A 205 -5.21 -40.24 -14.57
C GLY A 205 -4.62 -38.96 -14.08
N LYS A 206 -3.84 -38.31 -14.93
CA LYS A 206 -3.18 -37.03 -14.63
C LYS A 206 -3.99 -35.87 -15.16
N ILE A 207 -3.93 -34.75 -14.44
CA ILE A 207 -4.42 -33.44 -14.85
C ILE A 207 -3.27 -32.45 -14.72
N THR A 208 -3.08 -31.62 -15.74
CA THR A 208 -2.15 -30.50 -15.68
C THR A 208 -2.91 -29.21 -16.01
N LEU A 209 -2.81 -28.23 -15.13
CA LEU A 209 -3.36 -26.88 -15.32
C LEU A 209 -2.19 -25.96 -15.67
N TYR A 210 -2.24 -25.31 -16.83
CA TYR A 210 -1.32 -24.28 -17.25
C TYR A 210 -2.02 -22.93 -17.11
N TYR A 211 -1.54 -22.07 -16.23
CA TYR A 211 -2.12 -20.76 -15.98
C TYR A 211 -1.47 -19.72 -16.87
N GLY A 212 -2.22 -18.72 -17.28
CA GLY A 212 -1.68 -17.60 -18.05
C GLY A 212 -2.44 -16.32 -17.82
N GLU A 213 -1.71 -15.24 -17.64
CA GLU A 213 -2.24 -13.87 -17.71
C GLU A 213 -2.59 -13.51 -19.17
N SER A 214 -1.91 -14.14 -20.14
CA SER A 214 -2.24 -14.12 -21.56
C SER A 214 -2.66 -15.51 -22.08
N LYS A 215 -3.38 -15.53 -23.21
CA LYS A 215 -3.78 -16.78 -23.86
C LYS A 215 -2.56 -17.57 -24.36
N GLU A 216 -1.56 -16.86 -24.87
CA GLU A 216 -0.30 -17.41 -25.36
C GLU A 216 0.44 -18.13 -24.24
N GLU A 217 0.47 -17.55 -23.03
CA GLU A 217 1.09 -18.18 -21.86
C GLU A 217 0.38 -19.47 -21.47
N ALA A 218 -0.95 -19.45 -21.31
CA ALA A 218 -1.74 -20.63 -20.94
C ALA A 218 -1.60 -21.78 -21.94
N LEU A 219 -1.45 -21.47 -23.24
CA LEU A 219 -1.27 -22.47 -24.29
C LEU A 219 0.17 -22.97 -24.41
N SER A 220 1.13 -22.31 -23.79
CA SER A 220 2.56 -22.67 -23.84
C SER A 220 2.91 -23.65 -22.73
N GLU A 221 2.81 -24.95 -23.02
CA GLU A 221 3.13 -26.01 -22.03
C GLU A 221 4.56 -25.95 -21.53
N GLN A 222 5.50 -25.43 -22.34
CA GLN A 222 6.91 -25.29 -22.00
C GLN A 222 7.24 -23.93 -21.34
N GLY A 223 6.48 -22.88 -21.65
CA GLY A 223 6.78 -21.51 -21.26
C GLY A 223 5.89 -20.92 -20.16
N ALA A 224 4.71 -21.51 -19.87
CA ALA A 224 3.83 -21.01 -18.82
C ALA A 224 4.57 -20.93 -17.48
N GLU A 225 4.56 -19.75 -16.83
CA GLU A 225 5.29 -19.52 -15.58
C GLU A 225 4.71 -20.28 -14.39
N THR A 226 3.40 -20.48 -14.36
CA THR A 226 2.72 -21.20 -13.29
C THR A 226 1.92 -22.38 -13.83
N LEU A 227 2.01 -23.50 -13.12
CA LEU A 227 1.25 -24.71 -13.45
C LEU A 227 1.05 -25.60 -12.21
N ASP A 228 0.02 -26.44 -12.26
CA ASP A 228 -0.23 -27.48 -11.26
C ASP A 228 -0.42 -28.82 -11.94
N ARG A 229 0.05 -29.90 -11.28
CA ARG A 229 -0.10 -31.29 -11.72
C ARG A 229 -0.72 -32.12 -10.61
N PHE A 230 -1.77 -32.85 -10.96
CA PHE A 230 -2.48 -33.73 -10.03
C PHE A 230 -2.62 -35.13 -10.64
N THR A 231 -2.58 -36.17 -9.78
CA THR A 231 -2.87 -37.54 -10.17
C THR A 231 -4.15 -37.99 -9.45
N LEU A 232 -5.15 -38.35 -10.21
CA LEU A 232 -6.43 -38.87 -9.71
C LEU A 232 -6.39 -40.39 -9.57
N ALA A 233 -6.84 -40.90 -8.41
CA ALA A 233 -6.90 -42.31 -8.11
C ALA A 233 -8.32 -42.91 -8.19
N ASP A 234 -9.17 -42.47 -9.10
CA ASP A 234 -10.62 -42.72 -9.22
C ASP A 234 -11.45 -41.65 -8.50
N HIS A 235 -11.34 -40.43 -9.00
CA HIS A 235 -12.04 -39.26 -8.42
C HIS A 235 -13.49 -39.19 -8.90
N ARG A 236 -14.38 -38.74 -8.02
CA ARG A 236 -15.78 -38.42 -8.34
C ARG A 236 -16.23 -37.21 -7.53
N GLY A 237 -16.65 -36.14 -8.20
CA GLY A 237 -17.18 -34.93 -7.59
C GLY A 237 -16.35 -33.67 -7.91
N ASP A 238 -16.61 -32.61 -7.20
CA ASP A 238 -15.87 -31.36 -7.39
C ASP A 238 -14.44 -31.50 -6.90
N PHE A 239 -13.51 -30.86 -7.61
CA PHE A 239 -12.11 -30.76 -7.24
C PHE A 239 -11.69 -29.29 -7.23
N VAL A 240 -11.12 -28.84 -6.13
CA VAL A 240 -10.55 -27.50 -6.01
C VAL A 240 -9.03 -27.60 -5.97
N ALA A 241 -8.35 -26.92 -6.88
CA ALA A 241 -6.89 -26.82 -6.85
C ALA A 241 -6.44 -26.22 -5.51
N PRO A 242 -5.44 -26.80 -4.83
CA PRO A 242 -5.10 -26.41 -3.46
C PRO A 242 -4.35 -25.07 -3.37
N THR A 243 -3.86 -24.53 -4.50
CA THR A 243 -3.05 -23.32 -4.54
C THR A 243 -3.78 -22.23 -5.29
N SER A 244 -3.86 -21.04 -4.71
CA SER A 244 -4.35 -19.82 -5.37
C SER A 244 -3.36 -19.40 -6.46
N ARG A 245 -3.87 -19.11 -7.65
CA ARG A 245 -3.08 -18.73 -8.83
C ARG A 245 -3.64 -17.46 -9.45
N ALA A 246 -2.77 -16.66 -10.03
CA ALA A 246 -3.16 -15.57 -10.90
C ALA A 246 -3.36 -16.07 -12.33
N MET A 247 -4.41 -15.59 -12.99
CA MET A 247 -4.74 -15.98 -14.35
C MET A 247 -5.83 -15.11 -14.95
N ARG A 248 -5.82 -14.99 -16.26
CA ARG A 248 -7.02 -14.76 -17.05
C ARG A 248 -7.44 -16.06 -17.74
N TYR A 249 -6.46 -16.84 -18.17
CA TYR A 249 -6.68 -18.09 -18.89
C TYR A 249 -6.13 -19.27 -18.10
N VAL A 250 -6.80 -20.42 -18.21
CA VAL A 250 -6.24 -21.70 -17.79
C VAL A 250 -6.45 -22.74 -18.89
N ASN A 251 -5.36 -23.41 -19.28
CA ASN A 251 -5.39 -24.54 -20.20
C ASN A 251 -5.23 -25.83 -19.40
N ILE A 252 -6.24 -26.65 -19.40
CA ILE A 252 -6.31 -27.87 -18.61
C ILE A 252 -6.11 -29.07 -19.54
N ARG A 253 -5.07 -29.86 -19.29
CA ARG A 253 -4.77 -31.10 -19.99
C ARG A 253 -5.19 -32.31 -19.17
N PHE A 254 -5.81 -33.29 -19.80
CA PHE A 254 -6.32 -34.50 -19.16
C PHE A 254 -5.75 -35.74 -19.81
N ASP A 255 -5.48 -36.79 -19.01
CA ASP A 255 -5.30 -38.14 -19.51
C ASP A 255 -6.62 -38.70 -20.02
N GLU A 256 -6.56 -39.68 -20.93
CA GLU A 256 -7.74 -40.41 -21.41
C GLU A 256 -8.54 -41.03 -20.25
N GLY A 257 -9.84 -40.84 -20.23
CA GLY A 257 -10.73 -41.31 -19.16
C GLY A 257 -10.95 -40.36 -18.00
N VAL A 258 -10.38 -39.13 -18.04
CA VAL A 258 -10.70 -38.04 -17.12
C VAL A 258 -11.71 -37.10 -17.77
N HIS A 259 -12.79 -36.78 -17.07
CA HIS A 259 -13.85 -35.88 -17.54
C HIS A 259 -14.17 -34.81 -16.53
N VAL A 260 -14.47 -33.61 -17.01
CA VAL A 260 -14.94 -32.47 -16.22
C VAL A 260 -16.13 -31.81 -16.89
N ASP A 261 -17.20 -31.57 -16.14
CA ASP A 261 -18.42 -30.96 -16.69
C ASP A 261 -18.25 -29.47 -16.91
N ASP A 262 -17.75 -28.76 -15.89
CA ASP A 262 -17.62 -27.31 -15.93
C ASP A 262 -16.40 -26.83 -15.09
N VAL A 263 -15.96 -25.61 -15.34
CA VAL A 263 -14.83 -25.00 -14.64
C VAL A 263 -15.25 -23.63 -14.10
N ALA A 264 -15.00 -23.42 -12.82
CA ALA A 264 -15.20 -22.14 -12.13
C ALA A 264 -13.93 -21.73 -11.40
N LEU A 265 -13.91 -20.53 -10.86
CA LEU A 265 -12.87 -20.05 -9.98
C LEU A 265 -13.46 -19.68 -8.62
N LEU A 266 -12.84 -20.13 -7.55
CA LEU A 266 -13.02 -19.53 -6.23
C LEU A 266 -12.11 -18.31 -6.16
N TYR A 267 -12.65 -17.16 -6.58
CA TYR A 267 -11.96 -15.86 -6.57
C TYR A 267 -11.63 -15.48 -5.14
N GLU A 268 -10.34 -15.29 -4.86
CA GLU A 268 -9.81 -14.94 -3.54
C GLU A 268 -9.47 -13.46 -3.48
N TYR A 269 -9.96 -12.73 -2.47
CA TYR A 269 -9.83 -11.28 -2.40
C TYR A 269 -9.84 -10.75 -0.97
N LEU A 270 -9.24 -9.57 -0.75
CA LEU A 270 -9.46 -8.79 0.46
C LEU A 270 -10.71 -7.91 0.24
N PRO A 271 -11.73 -7.97 1.10
CA PRO A 271 -12.88 -7.08 1.01
C PRO A 271 -12.47 -5.64 1.33
N VAL A 272 -12.28 -4.82 0.31
CA VAL A 272 -12.00 -3.38 0.45
C VAL A 272 -13.15 -2.54 -0.11
N ALA A 273 -13.43 -1.42 0.52
CA ALA A 273 -14.46 -0.50 0.06
C ALA A 273 -13.93 0.36 -1.10
N HIS A 274 -14.62 0.39 -2.23
CA HIS A 274 -14.31 1.29 -3.34
C HIS A 274 -14.88 2.69 -3.04
N ARG A 275 -14.14 3.50 -2.30
CA ARG A 275 -14.55 4.85 -1.85
C ARG A 275 -14.21 5.92 -2.86
N GLY A 276 -13.01 5.84 -3.47
CA GLY A 276 -12.56 6.76 -4.50
C GLY A 276 -13.20 6.48 -5.85
N ALA A 277 -13.48 7.54 -6.62
CA ALA A 277 -14.05 7.44 -7.96
C ALA A 277 -13.54 8.59 -8.83
N PHE A 278 -13.40 8.31 -10.13
CA PHE A 278 -13.08 9.32 -11.14
C PHE A 278 -13.80 9.01 -12.44
N ARG A 279 -14.44 10.05 -13.01
CA ARG A 279 -15.02 10.06 -14.36
C ARG A 279 -14.68 11.37 -15.03
N SER A 280 -14.61 11.31 -16.34
CA SER A 280 -14.29 12.49 -17.16
C SER A 280 -14.99 12.43 -18.51
N SER A 281 -14.83 13.49 -19.29
CA SER A 281 -15.30 13.56 -20.68
C SER A 281 -14.49 12.69 -21.66
N ASP A 282 -13.52 11.89 -21.19
CA ASP A 282 -12.65 11.05 -22.01
C ASP A 282 -12.82 9.58 -21.58
N ASP A 283 -13.42 8.77 -22.47
CA ASP A 283 -13.72 7.37 -22.19
C ASP A 283 -12.47 6.50 -22.03
N GLU A 284 -11.35 6.86 -22.69
CA GLU A 284 -10.09 6.12 -22.52
C GLU A 284 -9.52 6.33 -21.10
N LEU A 285 -9.57 7.55 -20.57
CA LEU A 285 -9.18 7.85 -19.19
C LEU A 285 -10.12 7.15 -18.18
N ASN A 286 -11.41 7.09 -18.47
CA ASN A 286 -12.35 6.38 -17.63
C ASN A 286 -12.02 4.86 -17.57
N ARG A 287 -11.68 4.26 -18.72
CA ARG A 287 -11.20 2.86 -18.76
C ARG A 287 -9.86 2.69 -18.05
N ILE A 288 -8.94 3.64 -18.18
CA ILE A 288 -7.64 3.60 -17.45
C ILE A 288 -7.90 3.59 -15.95
N TRP A 289 -8.81 4.42 -15.43
CA TRP A 289 -9.19 4.40 -14.02
C TRP A 289 -9.72 3.02 -13.58
N ASP A 290 -10.68 2.46 -14.32
CA ASP A 290 -11.31 1.19 -13.97
C ASP A 290 -10.29 0.02 -13.95
N VAL A 291 -9.39 -0.03 -14.94
CA VAL A 291 -8.34 -1.06 -15.01
C VAL A 291 -7.27 -0.85 -13.95
N ALA A 292 -6.92 0.41 -13.64
CA ALA A 292 -5.99 0.71 -12.55
C ALA A 292 -6.56 0.31 -11.19
N GLN A 293 -7.86 0.59 -10.95
CA GLN A 293 -8.54 0.18 -9.70
C GLN A 293 -8.57 -1.35 -9.58
N ARG A 294 -8.86 -2.07 -10.67
CA ARG A 294 -8.79 -3.53 -10.68
C ARG A 294 -7.39 -4.05 -10.44
N THR A 295 -6.36 -3.41 -11.01
CA THR A 295 -4.96 -3.77 -10.79
C THR A 295 -4.58 -3.63 -9.31
N LEU A 296 -4.91 -2.50 -8.68
CA LEU A 296 -4.63 -2.29 -7.27
C LEU A 296 -5.42 -3.25 -6.37
N GLU A 297 -6.71 -3.49 -6.68
CA GLU A 297 -7.57 -4.42 -5.94
C GLU A 297 -6.98 -5.82 -5.86
N LEU A 298 -6.54 -6.39 -7.00
CA LEU A 298 -5.95 -7.73 -7.04
C LEU A 298 -4.65 -7.83 -6.24
N ASN A 299 -3.87 -6.75 -6.17
CA ASN A 299 -2.62 -6.67 -5.42
C ASN A 299 -2.78 -6.16 -3.97
N THR A 300 -4.01 -5.84 -3.56
CA THR A 300 -4.38 -5.53 -2.17
C THR A 300 -4.90 -6.80 -1.52
N ARG A 301 -4.03 -7.49 -0.80
CA ARG A 301 -4.32 -8.82 -0.22
C ARG A 301 -4.03 -8.80 1.29
N GLU A 302 -3.41 -9.81 1.84
CA GLU A 302 -2.89 -9.80 3.20
C GLU A 302 -2.01 -8.56 3.44
N PHE A 303 -1.30 -8.18 2.39
CA PHE A 303 -0.44 -7.00 2.27
C PHE A 303 -0.66 -6.35 0.90
N PHE A 304 -0.07 -5.18 0.70
CA PHE A 304 0.17 -4.71 -0.67
C PHE A 304 1.34 -5.49 -1.25
N ILE A 305 1.06 -6.29 -2.28
CA ILE A 305 2.07 -7.08 -3.00
C ILE A 305 2.41 -6.44 -4.33
N ASP A 306 3.54 -6.84 -4.92
CA ASP A 306 4.03 -6.36 -6.21
C ASP A 306 3.16 -6.82 -7.38
N GLY A 307 2.98 -8.12 -7.52
CA GLY A 307 2.22 -8.75 -8.59
C GLY A 307 1.60 -10.08 -8.18
N VAL A 308 0.40 -10.36 -8.68
CA VAL A 308 -0.37 -11.57 -8.29
C VAL A 308 0.19 -12.86 -8.85
N LYS A 309 0.87 -12.84 -10.02
CA LYS A 309 1.50 -14.03 -10.61
C LYS A 309 2.89 -14.25 -10.03
N ARG A 310 3.69 -13.21 -10.03
CA ARG A 310 5.10 -13.20 -9.70
C ARG A 310 5.51 -11.78 -9.26
N ASP A 311 6.28 -11.53 -8.22
CA ASP A 311 6.82 -12.53 -7.28
C ASP A 311 5.82 -12.97 -6.22
N HIS A 312 4.68 -12.29 -6.10
CA HIS A 312 3.67 -12.46 -5.06
C HIS A 312 4.24 -12.18 -3.67
N TRP A 313 5.09 -11.16 -3.57
CA TRP A 313 5.80 -10.76 -2.37
C TRP A 313 5.54 -9.32 -1.99
N VAL A 314 6.02 -8.96 -0.81
CA VAL A 314 5.97 -7.59 -0.31
C VAL A 314 7.31 -6.91 -0.61
N TRP A 315 7.32 -6.03 -1.61
CA TRP A 315 8.46 -5.19 -1.97
C TRP A 315 8.21 -3.75 -1.53
N SER A 316 9.20 -3.11 -0.85
CA SER A 316 8.98 -1.82 -0.21
C SER A 316 8.68 -0.68 -1.18
N GLY A 317 9.40 -0.60 -2.30
CA GLY A 317 9.16 0.44 -3.31
C GLY A 317 7.77 0.36 -3.92
N ASP A 318 7.31 -0.86 -4.23
CA ASP A 318 5.97 -1.18 -4.75
C ASP A 318 4.88 -0.83 -3.74
N ALA A 319 5.08 -1.27 -2.49
CA ALA A 319 4.12 -1.06 -1.42
C ALA A 319 3.90 0.43 -1.13
N VAL A 320 4.97 1.23 -1.08
CA VAL A 320 4.86 2.68 -0.80
C VAL A 320 4.10 3.41 -1.91
N GLN A 321 4.27 3.02 -3.17
CA GLN A 321 3.42 3.52 -4.24
C GLN A 321 1.96 3.06 -4.10
N ALA A 322 1.74 1.78 -3.76
CA ALA A 322 0.40 1.27 -3.52
C ALA A 322 -0.32 2.01 -2.38
N TYR A 323 0.40 2.42 -1.31
CA TYR A 323 -0.17 3.26 -0.26
C TYR A 323 -0.72 4.59 -0.81
N LEU A 324 0.05 5.27 -1.66
CA LEU A 324 -0.36 6.53 -2.26
C LEU A 324 -1.61 6.37 -3.15
N MET A 325 -1.69 5.30 -3.94
CA MET A 325 -2.86 4.97 -4.75
C MET A 325 -4.06 4.60 -3.88
N ASN A 326 -3.85 3.86 -2.81
CA ASN A 326 -4.88 3.45 -1.85
C ASN A 326 -5.55 4.66 -1.19
N TYR A 327 -4.83 5.75 -0.89
CA TYR A 327 -5.42 6.96 -0.31
C TYR A 327 -6.39 7.67 -1.26
N TYR A 328 -6.39 7.36 -2.55
CA TYR A 328 -7.33 7.91 -3.54
C TYR A 328 -8.39 6.91 -4.02
N THR A 329 -8.39 5.68 -3.47
CA THR A 329 -9.32 4.61 -3.89
C THR A 329 -10.02 3.93 -2.73
N PHE A 330 -9.32 3.07 -1.99
CA PHE A 330 -9.91 2.25 -0.92
C PHE A 330 -9.81 2.93 0.44
N PHE A 331 -8.72 3.62 0.69
CA PHE A 331 -8.33 4.20 1.96
C PHE A 331 -8.24 3.13 3.07
N ASP A 332 -7.75 1.94 2.72
CA ASP A 332 -7.54 0.87 3.69
C ASP A 332 -6.24 1.09 4.46
N SER A 333 -6.35 1.61 5.67
CA SER A 333 -5.21 1.89 6.55
C SER A 333 -4.64 0.61 7.17
N ASP A 334 -5.45 -0.44 7.34
CA ASP A 334 -5.02 -1.67 8.01
C ASP A 334 -4.02 -2.45 7.16
N THR A 335 -4.24 -2.53 5.84
CA THR A 335 -3.28 -3.15 4.93
C THR A 335 -1.97 -2.37 4.87
N VAL A 336 -2.01 -1.01 4.94
CA VAL A 336 -0.78 -0.19 5.04
C VAL A 336 0.00 -0.53 6.31
N LYS A 337 -0.65 -0.59 7.47
CA LYS A 337 -0.02 -0.93 8.75
C LYS A 337 0.63 -2.32 8.70
N ARG A 338 -0.12 -3.34 8.26
CA ARG A 338 0.40 -4.71 8.14
C ARG A 338 1.61 -4.77 7.21
N THR A 339 1.53 -4.15 6.04
CA THR A 339 2.61 -4.12 5.06
C THR A 339 3.86 -3.42 5.63
N THR A 340 3.68 -2.32 6.35
CA THR A 340 4.77 -1.58 7.01
C THR A 340 5.52 -2.46 8.02
N TRP A 341 4.79 -3.21 8.86
CA TRP A 341 5.39 -4.14 9.82
C TRP A 341 6.09 -5.33 9.14
N ALA A 342 5.45 -5.95 8.14
CA ALA A 342 6.01 -7.09 7.42
C ALA A 342 7.34 -6.74 6.73
N LEU A 343 7.41 -5.58 6.08
CA LEU A 343 8.62 -5.10 5.40
C LEU A 343 9.80 -4.89 6.34
N ARG A 344 9.54 -4.38 7.55
CA ARG A 344 10.61 -4.08 8.49
C ARG A 344 11.20 -5.31 9.16
N GLY A 345 10.40 -6.34 9.38
CA GLY A 345 10.82 -7.51 10.13
C GLY A 345 11.19 -7.21 11.60
N ALA A 346 12.11 -7.97 12.16
CA ALA A 346 12.56 -7.87 13.55
C ALA A 346 13.96 -7.24 13.66
N ASP A 347 14.36 -6.86 14.88
CA ASP A 347 15.73 -6.48 15.20
C ASP A 347 16.58 -7.71 15.58
N PRO A 348 17.92 -7.66 15.45
CA PRO A 348 18.72 -6.57 14.95
C PRO A 348 18.63 -6.41 13.41
N VAL A 349 18.88 -5.17 12.93
CA VAL A 349 18.98 -4.90 11.48
C VAL A 349 20.37 -5.27 11.00
N ASP A 350 20.47 -6.15 10.02
CA ASP A 350 21.71 -6.60 9.41
C ASP A 350 21.76 -6.44 7.89
N MET A 351 20.63 -6.04 7.26
CA MET A 351 20.53 -5.76 5.83
C MET A 351 19.47 -4.70 5.54
N HIS A 352 19.51 -4.14 4.35
CA HIS A 352 18.43 -3.28 3.85
C HIS A 352 17.12 -4.07 3.67
N ILE A 353 15.98 -3.36 3.73
CA ILE A 353 14.67 -3.96 3.42
C ILE A 353 14.74 -4.58 2.02
N ASN A 354 14.35 -5.83 1.89
CA ASN A 354 14.44 -6.63 0.66
C ASN A 354 15.87 -6.68 0.08
N THR A 355 16.93 -6.46 0.86
CA THR A 355 18.34 -6.27 0.46
C THR A 355 18.58 -5.04 -0.43
N ILE A 356 17.57 -4.21 -0.65
CA ILE A 356 17.60 -3.07 -1.57
C ILE A 356 17.77 -1.76 -0.80
N LEU A 357 18.82 -1.01 -1.13
CA LEU A 357 19.18 0.23 -0.45
C LEU A 357 18.04 1.28 -0.53
N ASP A 358 17.58 1.58 -1.73
CA ASP A 358 16.51 2.56 -1.97
C ASP A 358 15.16 2.13 -1.37
N TYR A 359 14.90 0.83 -1.23
CA TYR A 359 13.68 0.31 -0.61
C TYR A 359 13.61 0.58 0.89
N SER A 360 14.76 0.60 1.58
CA SER A 360 14.83 1.10 2.96
C SER A 360 14.48 2.59 3.07
N LEU A 361 14.90 3.39 2.08
CA LEU A 361 14.62 4.83 2.06
C LEU A 361 13.13 5.11 1.81
N TYR A 362 12.50 4.39 0.87
CA TYR A 362 11.07 4.49 0.62
C TYR A 362 10.23 4.12 1.83
N TRP A 363 10.64 3.12 2.62
CA TRP A 363 9.90 2.71 3.80
C TRP A 363 9.71 3.84 4.83
N PHE A 364 10.74 4.65 5.08
CA PHE A 364 10.62 5.83 5.95
C PHE A 364 9.67 6.87 5.39
N ILE A 365 9.78 7.13 4.08
CA ILE A 365 8.93 8.09 3.38
C ILE A 365 7.46 7.64 3.45
N GLY A 366 7.21 6.35 3.23
CA GLY A 366 5.86 5.79 3.27
C GLY A 366 5.18 5.90 4.64
N ILE A 367 5.92 5.81 5.75
CA ILE A 367 5.38 5.99 7.11
C ILE A 367 5.00 7.46 7.36
N ARG A 368 5.83 8.39 6.93
CA ARG A 368 5.53 9.82 7.03
C ARG A 368 4.31 10.17 6.17
N ASP A 369 4.22 9.63 4.95
CA ASP A 369 3.07 9.83 4.07
C ASP A 369 1.80 9.20 4.67
N TYR A 370 1.90 8.02 5.30
CA TYR A 370 0.80 7.43 6.06
C TYR A 370 0.21 8.41 7.10
N TYR A 371 1.08 9.02 7.90
CA TYR A 371 0.64 10.03 8.87
C TYR A 371 0.02 11.25 8.20
N GLU A 372 0.59 11.73 7.10
CA GLU A 372 0.05 12.86 6.34
C GLU A 372 -1.41 12.62 5.91
N TYR A 373 -1.69 11.43 5.37
CA TYR A 373 -3.04 11.11 4.89
C TYR A 373 -4.01 10.70 5.99
N THR A 374 -3.56 9.98 7.02
CA THR A 374 -4.46 9.39 8.03
C THR A 374 -4.55 10.17 9.34
N GLY A 375 -3.50 10.90 9.74
CA GLY A 375 -3.39 11.52 11.06
C GLY A 375 -3.10 10.54 12.21
N ASP A 376 -2.87 9.25 11.92
CA ASP A 376 -2.67 8.19 12.91
C ASP A 376 -1.26 8.28 13.54
N ALA A 377 -1.10 9.19 14.49
CA ALA A 377 0.16 9.39 15.22
C ALA A 377 0.51 8.18 16.10
N ASP A 378 -0.47 7.43 16.58
CA ASP A 378 -0.23 6.30 17.48
C ASP A 378 0.43 5.14 16.74
N PHE A 379 0.04 4.88 15.50
CA PHE A 379 0.76 3.93 14.66
C PHE A 379 2.21 4.34 14.43
N VAL A 380 2.48 5.61 14.08
CA VAL A 380 3.85 6.12 13.88
C VAL A 380 4.68 5.94 15.15
N LYS A 381 4.13 6.29 16.33
CA LYS A 381 4.81 6.07 17.60
C LYS A 381 5.11 4.60 17.86
N SER A 382 4.21 3.70 17.51
CA SER A 382 4.37 2.26 17.70
C SER A 382 5.51 1.67 16.85
N VAL A 383 5.70 2.17 15.63
CA VAL A 383 6.74 1.71 14.70
C VAL A 383 8.08 2.47 14.85
N TYR A 384 8.08 3.64 15.50
CA TYR A 384 9.24 4.53 15.62
C TYR A 384 10.51 3.86 16.19
N PRO A 385 10.46 2.97 17.21
CA PRO A 385 11.66 2.26 17.66
C PRO A 385 12.35 1.47 16.54
N ARG A 386 11.56 0.83 15.66
CA ARG A 386 12.10 0.10 14.50
C ARG A 386 12.55 1.00 13.36
N MET A 387 11.99 2.21 13.26
CA MET A 387 12.49 3.24 12.35
C MET A 387 13.89 3.69 12.78
N THR A 388 14.10 3.91 14.08
CA THR A 388 15.40 4.35 14.58
C THR A 388 16.49 3.31 14.35
N THR A 389 16.26 2.03 14.64
CA THR A 389 17.26 0.98 14.44
C THR A 389 17.62 0.80 12.97
N LEU A 390 16.64 0.90 12.05
CA LEU A 390 16.92 0.88 10.60
C LEU A 390 17.66 2.12 10.14
N MET A 391 17.31 3.33 10.64
CA MET A 391 18.03 4.55 10.25
C MET A 391 19.47 4.55 10.80
N ASP A 392 19.70 4.03 12.00
CA ASP A 392 21.05 3.87 12.55
C ASP A 392 21.89 2.93 11.66
N PHE A 393 21.31 1.83 11.16
CA PHE A 393 21.94 0.95 10.17
C PHE A 393 22.28 1.68 8.87
N VAL A 394 21.35 2.47 8.31
CA VAL A 394 21.58 3.26 7.09
C VAL A 394 22.68 4.31 7.31
N LEU A 395 22.64 5.03 8.43
CA LEU A 395 23.63 6.05 8.76
C LEU A 395 25.05 5.49 8.95
N ALA A 396 25.18 4.27 9.47
CA ALA A 396 26.46 3.57 9.62
C ALA A 396 27.09 3.15 8.29
N ARG A 397 26.29 3.09 7.20
CA ARG A 397 26.74 2.69 5.86
C ARG A 397 27.10 3.87 4.94
N ARG A 398 27.11 5.09 5.46
CA ARG A 398 27.58 6.27 4.70
C ARG A 398 29.09 6.19 4.46
N ASN A 399 29.49 6.58 3.28
CA ASN A 399 30.90 6.72 2.94
C ASN A 399 31.55 7.98 3.57
N ALA A 400 32.84 8.23 3.29
CA ALA A 400 33.58 9.37 3.82
C ALA A 400 33.00 10.74 3.39
N ASN A 401 32.23 10.80 2.31
CA ASN A 401 31.52 12.01 1.87
C ASN A 401 30.19 12.22 2.62
N GLY A 402 29.79 11.24 3.45
CA GLY A 402 28.49 11.23 4.13
C GLY A 402 27.33 10.85 3.21
N MET A 403 27.60 10.25 2.06
CA MET A 403 26.64 9.78 1.06
C MET A 403 26.48 8.27 1.12
N LEU A 404 25.41 7.78 0.50
CA LEU A 404 25.13 6.34 0.35
C LEU A 404 25.60 5.87 -1.03
N GLU A 405 26.21 4.69 -1.04
CA GLU A 405 26.51 3.91 -2.22
C GLU A 405 26.28 2.44 -1.90
N GLY A 406 26.00 1.59 -2.89
CA GLY A 406 25.82 0.16 -2.65
C GLY A 406 27.11 -0.46 -2.12
N LEU A 407 27.02 -1.13 -0.97
CA LEU A 407 28.11 -1.92 -0.41
C LEU A 407 28.00 -3.39 -0.87
N PRO A 408 29.05 -4.22 -0.74
CA PRO A 408 28.94 -5.65 -1.03
C PRO A 408 27.75 -6.29 -0.27
N GLY A 409 26.85 -6.91 -1.01
CA GLY A 409 25.60 -7.49 -0.48
C GLY A 409 24.37 -6.58 -0.57
N ASP A 410 24.53 -5.30 -0.85
CA ASP A 410 23.41 -4.40 -1.11
C ASP A 410 23.03 -4.42 -2.60
N TRP A 411 21.73 -4.40 -2.86
CA TRP A 411 21.23 -4.17 -4.20
C TRP A 411 20.77 -2.71 -4.33
N VAL A 412 21.32 -1.99 -5.31
CA VAL A 412 20.83 -0.66 -5.71
C VAL A 412 19.91 -0.85 -6.90
N PHE A 413 18.60 -0.71 -6.69
CA PHE A 413 17.62 -1.04 -7.72
C PHE A 413 17.27 0.17 -8.60
N VAL A 414 16.83 1.25 -8.01
CA VAL A 414 16.30 2.48 -8.62
C VAL A 414 15.16 2.21 -9.60
N ASP A 415 15.40 1.47 -10.70
CA ASP A 415 14.45 1.16 -11.78
C ASP A 415 14.95 0.02 -12.66
N TRP A 416 14.07 -0.60 -13.44
CA TRP A 416 14.43 -1.49 -14.56
C TRP A 416 14.95 -0.72 -15.79
N ALA A 417 15.69 0.35 -15.58
CA ALA A 417 16.29 1.15 -16.63
C ALA A 417 17.75 0.73 -16.86
N ASP A 418 18.18 0.81 -18.12
CA ASP A 418 19.60 0.60 -18.52
C ASP A 418 20.42 1.84 -18.12
N MET A 419 20.93 1.82 -16.89
CA MET A 419 21.78 2.86 -16.32
C MET A 419 22.74 2.25 -15.30
N PRO A 420 23.94 2.82 -15.06
CA PRO A 420 24.81 2.39 -13.97
C PRO A 420 24.12 2.54 -12.62
N LYS A 421 24.34 1.57 -11.75
CA LYS A 421 23.75 1.52 -10.41
C LYS A 421 24.81 1.45 -9.31
N ASP A 422 26.03 1.81 -9.62
CA ASP A 422 27.18 1.80 -8.72
C ASP A 422 27.69 3.21 -8.43
N GLY A 423 28.35 3.38 -7.28
CA GLY A 423 28.80 4.67 -6.77
C GLY A 423 27.68 5.52 -6.13
N GLU A 424 27.98 6.80 -5.98
CA GLU A 424 27.07 7.78 -5.36
C GLU A 424 26.07 8.27 -6.41
N LEU A 425 24.91 7.62 -6.52
CA LEU A 425 23.86 8.05 -7.44
C LEU A 425 23.11 9.26 -6.88
N ALA A 426 22.90 10.29 -7.69
CA ALA A 426 22.19 11.50 -7.28
C ALA A 426 20.76 11.18 -6.81
N VAL A 427 20.06 10.25 -7.47
CA VAL A 427 18.71 9.81 -7.09
C VAL A 427 18.67 9.18 -5.69
N ILE A 428 19.67 8.37 -5.35
CA ILE A 428 19.76 7.74 -4.01
C ILE A 428 19.97 8.82 -2.94
N GLN A 429 20.82 9.82 -3.19
CA GLN A 429 21.04 10.89 -2.21
C GLN A 429 19.80 11.75 -2.00
N LEU A 430 19.01 12.01 -3.05
CA LEU A 430 17.73 12.72 -2.95
C LEU A 430 16.70 11.94 -2.11
N LEU A 431 16.58 10.64 -2.33
CA LEU A 431 15.74 9.76 -1.51
C LEU A 431 16.24 9.69 -0.06
N PHE A 432 17.56 9.65 0.14
CA PHE A 432 18.15 9.67 1.49
C PHE A 432 17.86 10.98 2.22
N ALA A 433 18.01 12.14 1.57
CA ALA A 433 17.65 13.42 2.16
C ALA A 433 16.16 13.46 2.56
N ARG A 434 15.28 12.95 1.67
CA ARG A 434 13.84 12.87 1.94
C ARG A 434 13.51 11.91 3.08
N SER A 435 14.20 10.78 3.19
CA SER A 435 14.01 9.82 4.30
C SER A 435 14.47 10.41 5.65
N LEU A 436 15.52 11.23 5.66
CA LEU A 436 15.94 11.98 6.86
C LEU A 436 14.90 13.02 7.28
N GLU A 437 14.28 13.73 6.34
CA GLU A 437 13.15 14.63 6.62
C GLU A 437 11.96 13.85 7.21
N ALA A 438 11.60 12.71 6.64
CA ALA A 438 10.56 11.85 7.16
C ALA A 438 10.86 11.36 8.59
N MET A 439 12.10 10.96 8.85
CA MET A 439 12.55 10.58 10.20
C MET A 439 12.47 11.72 11.20
N ALA A 440 12.79 12.94 10.77
CA ALA A 440 12.71 14.12 11.64
C ALA A 440 11.26 14.42 12.06
N ASP A 441 10.31 14.28 11.12
CA ASP A 441 8.89 14.48 11.40
C ASP A 441 8.36 13.37 12.33
N CYS A 442 8.71 12.10 12.08
CA CYS A 442 8.30 10.98 12.92
C CYS A 442 8.94 11.02 14.33
N ALA A 443 10.19 11.48 14.45
CA ALA A 443 10.85 11.68 15.74
C ALA A 443 10.13 12.75 16.57
N ALA A 444 9.72 13.86 15.94
CA ALA A 444 8.96 14.90 16.62
C ALA A 444 7.60 14.37 17.13
N LEU A 445 6.90 13.54 16.34
CA LEU A 445 5.67 12.86 16.76
C LEU A 445 5.89 11.93 17.95
N ALA A 446 7.05 11.27 18.00
CA ALA A 446 7.43 10.37 19.10
C ALA A 446 8.02 11.12 20.31
N HIS A 447 8.06 12.45 20.28
CA HIS A 447 8.66 13.33 21.32
C HIS A 447 10.17 13.09 21.53
N ASP A 448 10.88 12.63 20.47
CA ASP A 448 12.35 12.52 20.43
C ASP A 448 12.95 13.76 19.75
N ASP A 449 12.89 14.91 20.44
CA ASP A 449 13.31 16.20 19.90
C ASP A 449 14.80 16.23 19.52
N ALA A 450 15.64 15.47 20.23
CA ALA A 450 17.07 15.38 19.96
C ALA A 450 17.34 14.72 18.60
N LYS A 451 16.70 13.58 18.33
CA LYS A 451 16.79 12.91 17.02
C LYS A 451 16.12 13.72 15.93
N ALA A 452 14.98 14.36 16.19
CA ALA A 452 14.31 15.25 15.23
C ALA A 452 15.23 16.37 14.75
N ALA A 453 15.90 17.07 15.69
CA ALA A 453 16.88 18.12 15.37
C ALA A 453 18.09 17.57 14.60
N SER A 454 18.60 16.40 15.00
CA SER A 454 19.73 15.75 14.33
C SER A 454 19.41 15.37 12.88
N TYR A 455 18.26 14.74 12.63
CA TYR A 455 17.86 14.34 11.27
C TYR A 455 17.60 15.56 10.37
N ARG A 456 16.98 16.65 10.88
CA ARG A 456 16.81 17.90 10.11
C ARG A 456 18.16 18.49 9.69
N ARG A 457 19.14 18.52 10.60
CA ARG A 457 20.49 19.01 10.29
C ARG A 457 21.16 18.15 9.22
N LEU A 458 21.14 16.81 9.38
CA LEU A 458 21.71 15.89 8.41
C LEU A 458 21.06 16.03 7.03
N ALA A 459 19.74 16.17 6.96
CA ALA A 459 19.02 16.41 5.70
C ALA A 459 19.45 17.71 5.02
N ALA A 460 19.59 18.81 5.78
CA ALA A 460 20.01 20.10 5.24
C ALA A 460 21.47 20.07 4.71
N GLU A 461 22.38 19.46 5.49
CA GLU A 461 23.77 19.26 5.08
C GLU A 461 23.88 18.40 3.80
N LEU A 462 23.10 17.32 3.75
CA LEU A 462 23.06 16.43 2.59
C LEU A 462 22.52 17.14 1.35
N LYS A 463 21.43 17.90 1.47
CA LYS A 463 20.89 18.70 0.35
C LYS A 463 21.91 19.67 -0.22
N THR A 464 22.65 20.36 0.64
CA THR A 464 23.75 21.25 0.22
C THR A 464 24.81 20.48 -0.58
N LYS A 465 25.22 19.31 -0.07
CA LYS A 465 26.21 18.44 -0.77
C LYS A 465 25.68 17.91 -2.10
N ILE A 466 24.40 17.51 -2.17
CA ILE A 466 23.75 17.03 -3.39
C ILE A 466 23.83 18.11 -4.48
N MET A 467 23.43 19.34 -4.14
CA MET A 467 23.50 20.46 -5.09
C MET A 467 24.92 20.76 -5.53
N ALA A 468 25.87 20.80 -4.60
CA ALA A 468 27.28 21.07 -4.92
C ALA A 468 27.95 19.98 -5.77
N THR A 469 27.50 18.72 -5.64
CA THR A 469 28.12 17.58 -6.31
C THR A 469 27.49 17.23 -7.65
N PHE A 470 26.14 17.23 -7.72
CA PHE A 470 25.41 16.65 -8.85
C PHE A 470 24.64 17.66 -9.70
N TRP A 471 24.48 18.90 -9.25
CA TRP A 471 23.88 19.96 -10.06
C TRP A 471 24.88 20.51 -11.06
N ASP A 472 24.57 20.42 -12.36
CA ASP A 472 25.35 21.03 -13.42
C ASP A 472 24.84 22.48 -13.65
N PRO A 473 25.57 23.52 -13.24
CA PRO A 473 25.13 24.91 -13.35
C PRO A 473 25.09 25.44 -14.79
N GLN A 474 25.81 24.80 -15.74
CA GLN A 474 25.79 25.20 -17.15
C GLN A 474 24.58 24.63 -17.88
N ARG A 475 24.26 23.34 -17.63
CA ARG A 475 23.11 22.66 -18.21
C ARG A 475 21.83 22.87 -17.43
N GLN A 476 21.93 23.36 -16.18
CA GLN A 476 20.81 23.60 -15.26
C GLN A 476 19.94 22.35 -15.03
N LEU A 477 20.60 21.24 -14.65
CA LEU A 477 20.00 19.93 -14.39
C LEU A 477 20.89 19.08 -13.49
N PHE A 478 20.35 17.98 -12.94
CA PHE A 478 21.13 16.98 -12.23
C PHE A 478 21.75 15.97 -13.18
N VAL A 479 23.04 15.68 -12.96
CA VAL A 479 23.75 14.55 -13.56
C VAL A 479 23.46 13.26 -12.80
N HIS A 480 23.84 12.12 -13.39
CA HIS A 480 23.49 10.80 -12.88
C HIS A 480 24.11 10.48 -11.51
N GLY A 481 25.42 10.70 -11.36
CA GLY A 481 26.10 10.32 -10.13
C GLY A 481 27.59 10.60 -10.12
N ARG A 482 28.31 9.98 -9.17
CA ARG A 482 29.76 10.03 -9.04
C ARG A 482 30.29 8.65 -8.65
N LYS A 483 31.33 8.17 -9.34
CA LYS A 483 32.01 6.93 -9.02
C LYS A 483 33.53 7.16 -8.96
N ASP A 484 34.21 6.63 -7.93
CA ASP A 484 35.66 6.78 -7.70
C ASP A 484 36.13 8.25 -7.81
N GLY A 485 35.32 9.17 -7.25
CA GLY A 485 35.58 10.62 -7.29
C GLY A 485 35.27 11.30 -8.63
N LYS A 486 34.90 10.58 -9.69
CA LYS A 486 34.60 11.11 -11.02
C LYS A 486 33.11 11.24 -11.27
N ILE A 487 32.69 12.43 -11.70
CA ILE A 487 31.30 12.69 -12.08
C ILE A 487 30.94 11.88 -13.33
N ASP A 488 29.79 11.19 -13.27
CA ASP A 488 29.12 10.64 -14.44
C ASP A 488 28.18 11.71 -15.01
N PRO A 489 28.53 12.33 -16.16
CA PRO A 489 27.82 13.50 -16.70
C PRO A 489 26.54 13.14 -17.47
N ARG A 490 26.18 11.86 -17.58
CA ARG A 490 24.94 11.48 -18.25
C ARG A 490 23.74 12.06 -17.52
N VAL A 491 22.64 12.23 -18.24
CA VAL A 491 21.39 12.78 -17.73
C VAL A 491 20.33 11.69 -17.73
N THR A 492 19.77 11.41 -16.57
CA THR A 492 18.60 10.55 -16.41
C THR A 492 17.46 11.34 -15.81
N ARG A 493 16.21 10.89 -16.03
CA ARG A 493 15.03 11.55 -15.48
C ARG A 493 14.94 11.43 -13.97
N HIS A 494 15.45 10.34 -13.39
CA HIS A 494 15.29 9.94 -11.99
C HIS A 494 15.71 11.01 -10.96
N PRO A 495 16.94 11.53 -10.92
CA PRO A 495 17.30 12.56 -9.94
C PRO A 495 16.53 13.88 -10.19
N ASN A 496 16.28 14.19 -11.45
CA ASN A 496 15.64 15.44 -11.85
C ASN A 496 14.17 15.48 -11.42
N MET A 497 13.41 14.38 -11.60
CA MET A 497 12.02 14.31 -11.16
C MET A 497 11.88 14.32 -9.63
N PHE A 498 12.76 13.61 -8.89
CA PHE A 498 12.69 13.62 -7.44
C PHE A 498 13.08 14.97 -6.85
N ALA A 499 14.11 15.64 -7.39
CA ALA A 499 14.45 16.99 -6.94
C ALA A 499 13.30 17.99 -7.16
N LEU A 500 12.60 17.88 -8.31
CA LEU A 500 11.41 18.68 -8.59
C LEU A 500 10.25 18.34 -7.63
N MET A 501 9.94 17.05 -7.47
CA MET A 501 8.83 16.58 -6.65
C MET A 501 9.01 16.90 -5.15
N PHE A 502 10.24 16.85 -4.66
CA PHE A 502 10.55 17.15 -3.25
C PHE A 502 10.71 18.64 -2.95
N GLY A 503 10.59 19.51 -3.96
CA GLY A 503 10.73 20.95 -3.79
C GLY A 503 12.16 21.41 -3.46
N TYR A 504 13.18 20.70 -3.97
CA TYR A 504 14.58 21.02 -3.72
C TYR A 504 15.18 22.00 -4.76
N LEU A 505 14.37 22.46 -5.71
CA LEU A 505 14.75 23.36 -6.77
C LEU A 505 14.06 24.71 -6.60
N ASP A 506 14.75 25.79 -6.94
CA ASP A 506 14.10 27.09 -7.13
C ASP A 506 13.27 27.12 -8.45
N ASP A 507 12.50 28.19 -8.66
CA ASP A 507 11.60 28.31 -9.81
C ASP A 507 12.33 28.21 -11.16
N ALA A 508 13.53 28.80 -11.27
CA ALA A 508 14.33 28.80 -12.49
C ALA A 508 14.90 27.41 -12.78
N GLN A 509 15.42 26.74 -11.76
CA GLN A 509 15.93 25.36 -11.80
C GLN A 509 14.79 24.40 -12.14
N ALA A 510 13.63 24.52 -11.48
CA ALA A 510 12.44 23.74 -11.75
C ALA A 510 11.96 23.88 -13.20
N ALA A 511 11.93 25.12 -13.73
CA ALA A 511 11.57 25.38 -15.10
C ALA A 511 12.57 24.76 -16.11
N SER A 512 13.86 24.78 -15.77
CA SER A 512 14.91 24.14 -16.58
C SER A 512 14.77 22.63 -16.62
N VAL A 513 14.64 22.00 -15.45
CA VAL A 513 14.47 20.54 -15.31
C VAL A 513 13.23 20.07 -16.09
N ARG A 514 12.10 20.75 -15.96
CA ARG A 514 10.89 20.43 -16.76
C ARG A 514 11.19 20.42 -18.25
N ARG A 515 11.76 21.54 -18.77
CA ARG A 515 11.98 21.76 -20.21
C ARG A 515 13.08 20.88 -20.76
N ASN A 516 14.21 20.79 -20.06
CA ASN A 516 15.43 20.20 -20.60
C ASN A 516 15.55 18.70 -20.31
N VAL A 517 14.78 18.17 -19.34
CA VAL A 517 14.85 16.76 -18.93
C VAL A 517 13.49 16.07 -19.07
N LEU A 518 12.47 16.49 -18.29
CA LEU A 518 11.24 15.70 -18.13
C LEU A 518 10.31 15.73 -19.35
N THR A 519 10.30 16.85 -20.12
CA THR A 519 9.52 16.95 -21.36
C THR A 519 10.39 16.85 -22.61
N SER A 520 11.70 16.59 -22.45
CA SER A 520 12.66 16.53 -23.58
C SER A 520 12.72 15.13 -24.17
N ASP A 521 12.64 15.03 -25.51
CA ASP A 521 12.87 13.78 -26.23
C ASP A 521 14.36 13.39 -26.34
N LYS A 522 15.27 14.28 -25.93
CA LYS A 522 16.73 14.02 -25.92
C LYS A 522 17.17 13.17 -24.72
N VAL A 523 16.34 13.10 -23.67
CA VAL A 523 16.58 12.28 -22.47
C VAL A 523 15.75 11.02 -22.58
N PRO A 524 16.34 9.82 -22.44
CA PRO A 524 15.61 8.56 -22.53
C PRO A 524 14.34 8.54 -21.67
N LYS A 525 13.23 8.08 -22.26
CA LYS A 525 11.94 7.95 -21.56
C LYS A 525 11.99 6.75 -20.61
N ILE A 526 11.32 6.89 -19.48
CA ILE A 526 11.09 5.81 -18.53
C ILE A 526 10.09 4.82 -19.13
N THR A 527 10.38 3.52 -19.02
CA THR A 527 9.55 2.43 -19.57
C THR A 527 8.82 1.63 -18.49
N THR A 528 9.05 1.93 -17.21
CA THR A 528 8.34 1.30 -16.10
C THR A 528 7.23 2.19 -15.57
N PRO A 529 6.05 1.68 -15.25
CA PRO A 529 5.02 2.46 -14.54
C PRO A 529 5.54 2.95 -13.19
N TYR A 530 6.45 2.19 -12.55
CA TYR A 530 7.09 2.52 -11.27
C TYR A 530 7.67 3.94 -11.26
N MET A 531 8.58 4.26 -12.18
CA MET A 531 9.20 5.58 -12.21
C MET A 531 8.41 6.59 -13.05
N ARG A 532 7.56 6.14 -13.99
CA ARG A 532 6.59 7.02 -14.67
C ARG A 532 5.61 7.68 -13.69
N PHE A 533 5.24 6.98 -12.62
CA PHE A 533 4.45 7.54 -11.52
C PHE A 533 5.07 8.83 -10.98
N TYR A 534 6.32 8.77 -10.53
CA TYR A 534 7.01 9.92 -9.94
C TYR A 534 7.27 11.03 -10.97
N GLU A 535 7.61 10.67 -12.19
CA GLU A 535 7.80 11.62 -13.28
C GLU A 535 6.54 12.44 -13.54
N LEU A 536 5.40 11.76 -13.70
CA LEU A 536 4.13 12.42 -13.98
C LEU A 536 3.57 13.16 -12.76
N ALA A 537 3.81 12.67 -11.55
CA ALA A 537 3.48 13.37 -10.32
C ALA A 537 4.26 14.70 -10.20
N ALA A 538 5.55 14.69 -10.47
CA ALA A 538 6.39 15.89 -10.46
C ALA A 538 5.92 16.94 -11.52
N LEU A 539 5.56 16.46 -12.71
CA LEU A 539 5.03 17.31 -13.77
C LEU A 539 3.64 17.88 -13.41
N ALA A 540 2.75 17.05 -12.86
CA ALA A 540 1.43 17.51 -12.43
C ALA A 540 1.51 18.53 -11.27
N GLU A 541 2.37 18.30 -10.27
CA GLU A 541 2.61 19.24 -9.17
C GLU A 541 3.10 20.60 -9.69
N SER A 542 3.79 20.62 -10.82
CA SER A 542 4.28 21.83 -11.48
C SER A 542 3.33 22.40 -12.54
N GLY A 543 2.05 22.00 -12.55
CA GLY A 543 1.00 22.59 -13.40
C GLY A 543 1.01 22.10 -14.85
N GLN A 544 1.52 20.90 -15.14
CA GLN A 544 1.59 20.35 -16.50
C GLN A 544 0.49 19.30 -16.77
N GLN A 545 -0.70 19.43 -16.19
CA GLN A 545 -1.76 18.42 -16.25
C GLN A 545 -2.16 18.03 -17.67
N ARG A 546 -2.19 18.98 -18.63
CA ARG A 546 -2.50 18.63 -20.02
C ARG A 546 -1.46 17.68 -20.61
N TYR A 547 -0.17 17.96 -20.41
CA TYR A 547 0.90 17.06 -20.83
C TYR A 547 0.78 15.69 -20.13
N VAL A 548 0.46 15.69 -18.83
CA VAL A 548 0.25 14.46 -18.06
C VAL A 548 -0.93 13.66 -18.62
N THR A 549 -2.04 14.30 -19.01
CA THR A 549 -3.18 13.65 -19.69
C THR A 549 -2.71 12.88 -20.93
N ASP A 550 -1.97 13.57 -21.81
CA ASP A 550 -1.47 12.99 -23.05
C ASP A 550 -0.51 11.80 -22.76
N GLN A 551 0.37 11.92 -21.77
CA GLN A 551 1.29 10.86 -21.37
C GLN A 551 0.58 9.65 -20.72
N VAL A 552 -0.46 9.87 -19.92
CA VAL A 552 -1.27 8.79 -19.33
C VAL A 552 -1.99 8.01 -20.44
N LYS A 553 -2.59 8.70 -21.40
CA LYS A 553 -3.26 8.07 -22.55
C LYS A 553 -2.29 7.35 -23.47
N ASP A 554 -1.11 7.92 -23.72
CA ASP A 554 -0.08 7.28 -24.54
C ASP A 554 0.38 5.96 -23.92
N TYR A 555 0.76 5.99 -22.64
CA TYR A 555 1.38 4.86 -21.96
C TYR A 555 0.35 3.82 -21.46
N TRP A 556 -0.58 4.19 -20.58
CA TRP A 556 -1.59 3.26 -20.05
C TRP A 556 -2.67 2.91 -21.09
N GLY A 557 -3.09 3.88 -21.89
CA GLY A 557 -3.93 3.61 -23.06
C GLY A 557 -3.25 2.69 -24.08
N GLY A 558 -1.92 2.79 -24.23
CA GLY A 558 -1.12 1.85 -25.01
C GLY A 558 -1.25 0.42 -24.52
N MET A 559 -1.15 0.16 -23.22
CA MET A 559 -1.39 -1.16 -22.64
C MET A 559 -2.84 -1.63 -22.87
N LEU A 560 -3.86 -0.76 -22.74
CA LEU A 560 -5.25 -1.11 -23.04
C LEU A 560 -5.44 -1.53 -24.50
N ARG A 561 -4.85 -0.80 -25.44
CA ARG A 561 -4.87 -1.15 -26.87
C ARG A 561 -4.14 -2.46 -27.17
N ALA A 562 -3.16 -2.82 -26.33
CA ALA A 562 -2.46 -4.10 -26.38
C ALA A 562 -3.24 -5.25 -25.69
N GLY A 563 -4.46 -5.01 -25.18
CA GLY A 563 -5.34 -6.01 -24.58
C GLY A 563 -5.25 -6.16 -23.07
N ALA A 564 -4.60 -5.23 -22.37
CA ALA A 564 -4.47 -5.26 -20.92
C ALA A 564 -5.85 -5.23 -20.21
N THR A 565 -6.03 -6.14 -19.26
CA THR A 565 -7.16 -6.16 -18.30
C THR A 565 -6.73 -5.78 -16.89
N CYS A 566 -5.43 -5.76 -16.65
CA CYS A 566 -4.69 -5.13 -15.55
C CYS A 566 -3.46 -4.46 -16.13
N PHE A 567 -2.83 -3.54 -15.37
CA PHE A 567 -1.62 -2.86 -15.84
C PHE A 567 -0.36 -3.65 -15.46
N TRP A 568 0.62 -3.57 -16.36
CA TRP A 568 1.78 -4.43 -16.42
C TRP A 568 2.97 -3.88 -15.63
N GLU A 569 3.92 -4.74 -15.33
CA GLU A 569 5.20 -4.44 -14.67
C GLU A 569 6.05 -3.46 -15.50
N GLN A 570 6.05 -3.63 -16.82
CA GLN A 570 6.76 -2.79 -17.78
C GLN A 570 5.99 -2.71 -19.10
N TYR A 571 6.13 -1.61 -19.82
CA TYR A 571 5.56 -1.45 -21.16
C TYR A 571 6.48 -0.63 -22.04
N ASP A 572 6.92 -1.24 -23.15
CA ASP A 572 7.60 -0.55 -24.25
C ASP A 572 6.72 -0.64 -25.51
N PRO A 573 6.20 0.47 -26.03
CA PRO A 573 5.36 0.47 -27.24
C PRO A 573 6.07 -0.03 -28.50
N LYS A 574 7.40 -0.11 -28.49
CA LYS A 574 8.20 -0.62 -29.61
C LYS A 574 8.26 -2.13 -29.66
N VAL A 575 7.90 -2.83 -28.57
CA VAL A 575 7.89 -4.28 -28.50
C VAL A 575 6.48 -4.79 -28.85
N GLU A 576 6.39 -5.68 -29.85
CA GLU A 576 5.11 -6.19 -30.35
C GLU A 576 4.92 -7.71 -30.13
N GLY A 577 3.68 -8.16 -30.24
CA GLY A 577 3.32 -9.59 -30.13
C GLY A 577 3.70 -10.19 -28.77
N ALA A 578 3.99 -11.49 -28.74
CA ALA A 578 4.32 -12.22 -27.53
C ALA A 578 5.66 -11.79 -26.90
N ALA A 579 6.54 -11.14 -27.63
CA ALA A 579 7.82 -10.64 -27.12
C ALA A 579 7.63 -9.61 -25.97
N ARG A 580 6.48 -8.92 -25.94
CA ARG A 580 6.14 -7.97 -24.86
C ARG A 580 5.90 -8.61 -23.49
N TYR A 581 5.73 -9.93 -23.45
CA TYR A 581 5.52 -10.69 -22.21
C TYR A 581 6.83 -11.26 -21.65
N ALA A 582 7.93 -11.15 -22.42
CA ALA A 582 9.22 -11.69 -22.01
C ALA A 582 9.91 -10.81 -20.97
N MET A 583 10.42 -11.42 -19.91
CA MET A 583 11.23 -10.76 -18.88
C MET A 583 12.11 -11.78 -18.16
N TYR A 584 13.24 -11.36 -17.61
CA TYR A 584 14.18 -12.22 -16.88
C TYR A 584 14.65 -13.46 -17.66
N GLY A 585 14.75 -13.37 -18.99
CA GLY A 585 15.13 -14.49 -19.84
C GLY A 585 14.05 -15.54 -20.06
N LYS A 586 12.81 -15.28 -19.61
CA LYS A 586 11.65 -16.15 -19.75
C LYS A 586 10.62 -15.54 -20.70
N PRO A 587 9.94 -16.36 -21.56
CA PRO A 587 9.02 -15.83 -22.56
C PRO A 587 7.76 -15.17 -21.98
N PHE A 588 7.36 -15.55 -20.77
CA PHE A 588 6.19 -15.02 -20.05
C PHE A 588 6.56 -14.54 -18.64
N GLY A 589 7.80 -14.14 -18.44
CA GLY A 589 8.30 -13.67 -17.15
C GLY A 589 7.72 -12.32 -16.71
N MET A 590 7.17 -11.51 -17.62
CA MET A 590 6.49 -10.25 -17.29
C MET A 590 5.25 -10.49 -16.42
N SER A 591 5.06 -9.71 -15.37
CA SER A 591 3.79 -9.65 -14.64
C SER A 591 2.81 -8.73 -15.38
N LEU A 592 1.64 -9.24 -15.77
CA LEU A 592 0.61 -8.45 -16.45
C LEU A 592 -0.43 -7.88 -15.49
N CYS A 593 -0.26 -8.10 -14.18
CA CYS A 593 -1.03 -7.45 -13.12
C CYS A 593 -0.10 -7.06 -11.98
N HIS A 594 0.49 -5.87 -12.07
CA HIS A 594 1.52 -5.38 -11.17
C HIS A 594 1.06 -4.10 -10.47
N ALA A 595 1.19 -4.02 -9.14
CA ALA A 595 0.60 -2.95 -8.32
C ALA A 595 1.02 -1.54 -8.78
N TRP A 596 2.29 -1.31 -9.07
CA TRP A 596 2.78 -0.01 -9.52
C TRP A 596 2.19 0.45 -10.87
N GLY A 597 1.60 -0.47 -11.64
CA GLY A 597 0.83 -0.15 -12.85
C GLY A 597 -0.43 0.67 -12.57
N ALA A 598 -0.92 0.67 -11.34
CA ALA A 598 -2.15 1.39 -10.97
C ALA A 598 -1.95 2.90 -10.69
N SER A 599 -0.80 3.46 -10.99
CA SER A 599 -0.43 4.86 -10.75
C SER A 599 -1.44 5.92 -11.21
N PRO A 600 -2.24 5.75 -12.29
CA PRO A 600 -3.26 6.73 -12.67
C PRO A 600 -4.27 7.05 -11.56
N LEU A 601 -4.52 6.15 -10.62
CA LEU A 601 -5.43 6.39 -9.49
C LEU A 601 -4.99 7.60 -8.64
N TYR A 602 -3.70 7.64 -8.28
CA TYR A 602 -3.14 8.75 -7.53
C TYR A 602 -3.08 10.04 -8.37
N LEU A 603 -2.65 9.93 -9.62
CA LEU A 603 -2.52 11.09 -10.51
C LEU A 603 -3.86 11.80 -10.72
N LEU A 604 -4.90 11.04 -11.06
CA LEU A 604 -6.23 11.57 -11.34
C LEU A 604 -6.93 12.08 -10.06
N GLY A 605 -6.79 11.36 -8.94
CA GLY A 605 -7.37 11.78 -7.67
C GLY A 605 -6.70 13.04 -7.11
N LYS A 606 -5.38 13.07 -7.04
CA LYS A 606 -4.63 14.15 -6.41
C LYS A 606 -4.56 15.43 -7.27
N TYR A 607 -4.37 15.28 -8.58
CA TYR A 607 -4.03 16.42 -9.43
C TYR A 607 -5.15 16.87 -10.34
N TYR A 608 -6.15 16.02 -10.64
CA TYR A 608 -7.32 16.42 -11.45
C TYR A 608 -8.51 16.76 -10.57
N LEU A 609 -8.92 15.89 -9.65
CA LEU A 609 -9.90 16.26 -8.62
C LEU A 609 -9.30 17.28 -7.64
N GLY A 610 -7.99 17.32 -7.52
CA GLY A 610 -7.24 18.37 -6.83
C GLY A 610 -7.34 18.32 -5.31
N VAL A 611 -7.69 17.18 -4.72
CA VAL A 611 -7.88 17.04 -3.28
C VAL A 611 -6.58 16.63 -2.61
N LYS A 612 -6.06 17.47 -1.72
CA LYS A 612 -4.77 17.27 -1.02
C LYS A 612 -4.89 17.64 0.45
N PRO A 613 -4.36 16.85 1.41
CA PRO A 613 -4.19 17.32 2.78
C PRO A 613 -3.15 18.44 2.82
N THR A 614 -3.38 19.45 3.64
CA THR A 614 -2.42 20.51 3.98
C THR A 614 -2.00 20.44 5.44
N GLN A 615 -2.75 19.68 6.23
CA GLN A 615 -2.38 19.20 7.57
C GLN A 615 -2.76 17.73 7.69
N SER A 616 -2.00 17.01 8.50
CA SER A 616 -2.13 15.56 8.64
C SER A 616 -3.57 15.14 8.98
N GLY A 617 -4.00 14.01 8.38
CA GLY A 617 -5.34 13.48 8.58
C GLY A 617 -6.45 14.36 8.01
N TYR A 618 -6.13 15.24 7.04
CA TYR A 618 -7.11 16.20 6.50
C TYR A 618 -7.69 17.16 7.57
N ALA A 619 -6.95 17.42 8.66
CA ALA A 619 -7.32 18.47 9.61
C ALA A 619 -7.45 19.84 8.90
N ALA A 620 -6.60 20.08 7.90
CA ALA A 620 -6.82 21.07 6.86
C ALA A 620 -6.55 20.45 5.47
N TYR A 621 -7.28 20.91 4.43
CA TYR A 621 -7.13 20.40 3.08
C TYR A 621 -7.48 21.44 2.02
N VAL A 622 -6.94 21.23 0.83
CA VAL A 622 -7.27 22.03 -0.36
C VAL A 622 -7.99 21.18 -1.41
N VAL A 623 -8.95 21.78 -2.09
CA VAL A 623 -9.57 21.27 -3.31
C VAL A 623 -9.22 22.23 -4.42
N GLU A 624 -8.45 21.79 -5.41
CA GLU A 624 -7.96 22.63 -6.52
C GLU A 624 -8.07 21.85 -7.83
N PRO A 625 -9.29 21.71 -8.38
CA PRO A 625 -9.52 20.87 -9.56
C PRO A 625 -8.87 21.47 -10.81
N ASP A 626 -8.18 20.62 -11.58
CA ASP A 626 -7.62 20.95 -12.89
C ASP A 626 -8.16 19.98 -13.95
N LEU A 627 -8.72 20.53 -15.01
CA LEU A 627 -9.32 19.74 -16.08
C LEU A 627 -8.28 18.98 -16.94
N GLY A 628 -7.00 19.40 -16.94
CA GLY A 628 -5.97 18.76 -17.77
C GLY A 628 -6.30 18.72 -19.27
N GLY A 629 -7.10 19.66 -19.76
CA GLY A 629 -7.60 19.69 -21.14
C GLY A 629 -8.92 18.96 -21.39
N LEU A 630 -9.49 18.33 -20.37
CA LEU A 630 -10.81 17.67 -20.42
C LEU A 630 -11.93 18.70 -20.39
N LYS A 631 -13.14 18.31 -20.85
CA LYS A 631 -14.34 19.17 -20.81
C LYS A 631 -14.93 19.23 -19.40
N TRP A 632 -14.93 18.11 -18.69
CA TRP A 632 -15.39 17.99 -17.33
C TRP A 632 -14.70 16.81 -16.62
N ILE A 633 -14.68 16.88 -15.30
CA ILE A 633 -14.28 15.80 -14.38
C ILE A 633 -15.31 15.68 -13.26
N ASP A 634 -15.52 14.47 -12.76
CA ASP A 634 -16.39 14.14 -11.63
C ASP A 634 -15.77 13.01 -10.82
N GLY A 635 -15.81 13.10 -9.51
CA GLY A 635 -15.26 12.02 -8.69
C GLY A 635 -15.35 12.23 -7.19
N LYS A 636 -14.75 11.29 -6.48
CA LYS A 636 -14.68 11.29 -5.02
C LYS A 636 -13.27 10.92 -4.55
N VAL A 637 -12.84 11.59 -3.51
CA VAL A 637 -11.56 11.31 -2.83
C VAL A 637 -11.86 10.94 -1.38
N PRO A 638 -11.49 9.73 -0.93
CA PRO A 638 -11.69 9.31 0.44
C PRO A 638 -10.76 10.05 1.41
N THR A 639 -11.26 10.30 2.62
CA THR A 639 -10.50 10.86 3.74
C THR A 639 -10.88 10.14 5.03
N PRO A 640 -10.17 10.35 6.15
CA PRO A 640 -10.59 9.84 7.47
C PRO A 640 -11.98 10.34 7.90
N HIS A 641 -12.41 11.47 7.35
CA HIS A 641 -13.65 12.16 7.75
C HIS A 641 -14.83 11.93 6.79
N GLY A 642 -14.68 11.05 5.80
CA GLY A 642 -15.65 10.80 4.74
C GLY A 642 -15.07 11.07 3.36
N ASP A 643 -15.92 11.11 2.33
CA ASP A 643 -15.49 11.24 0.94
C ASP A 643 -15.78 12.67 0.44
N ILE A 644 -14.74 13.36 -0.04
CA ILE A 644 -14.89 14.66 -0.70
C ILE A 644 -15.33 14.43 -2.14
N ALA A 645 -16.51 14.91 -2.52
CA ALA A 645 -16.98 14.83 -3.91
C ALA A 645 -16.63 16.13 -4.66
N VAL A 646 -16.13 15.98 -5.90
CA VAL A 646 -15.71 17.10 -6.75
C VAL A 646 -16.26 16.91 -8.15
N PHE A 647 -16.96 17.93 -8.65
CA PHE A 647 -17.29 18.09 -10.06
C PHE A 647 -16.69 19.40 -10.55
N ALA A 648 -16.10 19.40 -11.74
CA ALA A 648 -15.62 20.62 -12.38
C ALA A 648 -15.77 20.54 -13.90
N ASP A 649 -16.22 21.67 -14.49
CA ASP A 649 -16.15 21.95 -15.93
C ASP A 649 -15.63 23.38 -16.18
N ALA A 650 -15.71 23.86 -17.39
CA ALA A 650 -15.23 25.19 -17.75
C ALA A 650 -15.94 26.32 -16.96
N THR A 651 -17.19 26.12 -16.55
CA THR A 651 -18.06 27.14 -15.98
C THR A 651 -18.46 26.90 -14.54
N THR A 652 -18.34 25.67 -14.07
CA THR A 652 -18.90 25.26 -12.78
C THR A 652 -17.87 24.43 -12.01
N ILE A 653 -17.76 24.68 -10.71
CA ILE A 653 -17.11 23.78 -9.75
C ILE A 653 -18.11 23.50 -8.64
N ARG A 654 -18.32 22.23 -8.33
CA ARG A 654 -19.14 21.80 -7.20
C ARG A 654 -18.32 20.88 -6.29
N VAL A 655 -18.32 21.20 -4.99
CA VAL A 655 -17.59 20.43 -3.98
C VAL A 655 -18.52 20.10 -2.83
N THR A 656 -18.59 18.82 -2.47
CA THR A 656 -19.16 18.38 -1.18
C THR A 656 -18.01 18.13 -0.21
N ALA A 657 -17.94 18.98 0.81
CA ALA A 657 -16.84 19.00 1.78
C ALA A 657 -17.07 18.01 2.93
N VAL A 658 -15.99 17.62 3.60
CA VAL A 658 -16.00 16.84 4.85
C VAL A 658 -15.51 17.70 6.03
N ALA A 659 -15.52 17.17 7.25
CA ALA A 659 -14.94 17.84 8.40
C ALA A 659 -13.45 18.19 8.18
N GLY A 660 -13.00 19.28 8.81
CA GLY A 660 -11.68 19.87 8.65
C GLY A 660 -11.74 21.28 8.05
N GLN A 661 -10.57 21.95 7.99
CA GLN A 661 -10.45 23.28 7.41
C GLN A 661 -10.24 23.17 5.89
N GLY A 662 -11.33 23.02 5.13
CA GLY A 662 -11.30 22.90 3.67
C GLY A 662 -11.22 24.26 2.98
N VAL A 663 -10.47 24.34 1.86
CA VAL A 663 -10.41 25.52 0.99
C VAL A 663 -10.50 25.07 -0.46
N LEU A 664 -11.47 25.61 -1.21
CA LEU A 664 -11.53 25.48 -2.66
C LEU A 664 -10.68 26.59 -3.28
N ARG A 665 -9.67 26.21 -4.09
CA ARG A 665 -8.85 27.10 -4.90
C ARG A 665 -9.21 26.96 -6.37
N PHE A 666 -9.31 28.08 -7.09
CA PHE A 666 -9.65 28.04 -8.50
C PHE A 666 -9.28 29.34 -9.22
N THR A 667 -9.30 29.28 -10.54
CA THR A 667 -9.12 30.44 -11.41
C THR A 667 -10.43 30.84 -12.09
N SER A 668 -10.63 32.14 -12.34
CA SER A 668 -11.74 32.66 -13.10
C SER A 668 -11.34 33.98 -13.82
N ALA A 669 -11.68 34.12 -15.08
CA ALA A 669 -11.43 35.37 -15.85
C ALA A 669 -12.36 36.51 -15.42
N SER A 670 -13.57 36.21 -14.96
CA SER A 670 -14.52 37.18 -14.40
C SER A 670 -14.72 36.97 -12.89
N VAL A 671 -15.42 37.88 -12.23
CA VAL A 671 -15.78 37.73 -10.81
C VAL A 671 -16.71 36.54 -10.64
N PRO A 672 -16.26 35.48 -9.93
CA PRO A 672 -17.06 34.26 -9.74
C PRO A 672 -18.21 34.50 -8.76
N ARG A 673 -19.22 33.63 -8.82
CA ARG A 673 -20.33 33.57 -7.86
C ARG A 673 -20.41 32.23 -7.19
N SER A 674 -20.86 32.23 -5.92
CA SER A 674 -21.06 31.01 -5.14
C SER A 674 -22.49 31.01 -4.57
N ASP A 675 -23.06 29.81 -4.44
CA ASP A 675 -24.32 29.56 -3.71
C ASP A 675 -24.11 29.39 -2.19
N GLY A 676 -22.82 29.32 -1.75
CA GLY A 676 -22.46 29.21 -0.33
C GLY A 676 -21.10 29.83 -0.04
N GLY A 677 -20.98 30.53 1.06
CA GLY A 677 -19.71 31.12 1.52
C GLY A 677 -19.27 32.37 0.75
N THR A 678 -18.19 32.98 1.21
CA THR A 678 -17.64 34.23 0.65
C THR A 678 -16.37 33.92 -0.15
N ILE A 679 -16.38 34.23 -1.42
CA ILE A 679 -15.21 34.11 -2.32
C ILE A 679 -14.22 35.24 -2.01
N ARG A 680 -12.95 34.89 -1.80
CA ARG A 680 -11.84 35.82 -1.61
C ARG A 680 -10.92 35.80 -2.83
N LYS A 681 -10.60 36.97 -3.37
CA LYS A 681 -9.59 37.12 -4.42
C LYS A 681 -8.18 37.07 -3.78
N THR A 682 -7.30 36.19 -4.27
CA THR A 682 -5.95 35.99 -3.77
C THR A 682 -4.85 36.38 -4.75
N GLY A 683 -5.20 36.64 -6.01
CA GLY A 683 -4.28 37.09 -7.07
C GLY A 683 -5.02 37.47 -8.35
N GLU A 684 -4.27 37.76 -9.40
CA GLU A 684 -4.84 37.94 -10.71
C GLU A 684 -5.53 36.65 -11.17
N HIS A 685 -6.86 36.72 -11.41
CA HIS A 685 -7.70 35.59 -11.75
C HIS A 685 -7.70 34.41 -10.74
N ARG A 686 -7.11 34.53 -9.53
CA ARG A 686 -7.07 33.52 -8.50
C ARG A 686 -8.01 33.81 -7.33
N TYR A 687 -8.75 32.79 -6.91
CA TYR A 687 -9.78 32.90 -5.88
C TYR A 687 -9.72 31.72 -4.92
N GLU A 688 -10.16 31.98 -3.68
CA GLU A 688 -10.34 30.98 -2.63
C GLU A 688 -11.75 31.08 -2.04
N LEU A 689 -12.32 29.94 -1.68
CA LEU A 689 -13.58 29.81 -0.97
C LEU A 689 -13.41 28.82 0.19
N PRO A 690 -13.59 29.24 1.46
CA PRO A 690 -13.65 28.33 2.58
C PRO A 690 -14.79 27.31 2.42
N LEU A 691 -14.51 26.03 2.71
CA LEU A 691 -15.44 24.93 2.63
C LEU A 691 -15.92 24.58 4.03
N GLU A 692 -17.22 24.40 4.20
CA GLU A 692 -17.82 23.98 5.47
C GLU A 692 -18.16 22.49 5.42
N GLY A 693 -17.67 21.72 6.41
CA GLY A 693 -17.86 20.28 6.47
C GLY A 693 -19.32 19.84 6.41
N GLY A 694 -19.60 18.82 5.61
CA GLY A 694 -20.94 18.29 5.37
C GLY A 694 -21.79 19.12 4.38
N LYS A 695 -21.28 20.26 3.87
CA LYS A 695 -22.01 21.08 2.92
C LYS A 695 -21.50 20.92 1.49
N THR A 696 -22.41 21.07 0.55
CA THR A 696 -22.12 21.19 -0.86
C THR A 696 -22.13 22.67 -1.26
N VAL A 697 -21.11 23.11 -1.99
CA VAL A 697 -21.02 24.45 -2.55
C VAL A 697 -20.82 24.36 -4.05
N THR A 698 -21.48 25.27 -4.78
CA THR A 698 -21.34 25.43 -6.24
C THR A 698 -20.78 26.81 -6.55
N VAL A 699 -19.70 26.84 -7.33
CA VAL A 699 -19.11 28.08 -7.85
C VAL A 699 -19.36 28.16 -9.34
N SER A 700 -19.93 29.29 -9.78
CA SER A 700 -20.02 29.65 -11.20
C SER A 700 -18.85 30.56 -11.55
N ARG A 701 -18.13 30.23 -12.61
CA ARG A 701 -16.91 30.91 -13.07
C ARG A 701 -16.91 31.05 -14.58
N THR A 702 -16.00 31.90 -15.10
CA THR A 702 -15.62 31.93 -16.51
C THR A 702 -14.14 31.59 -16.62
N LYS A 703 -13.80 30.64 -17.47
CA LYS A 703 -12.42 30.18 -17.67
C LYS A 703 -11.65 31.13 -18.58
#